data_1ae9261cc9ef57a8c36f03cf668f6c9f
#
_entry.id   1ae9261cc9ef57a8c36f03cf668f6c9f
#
_cell.length_a   1.000
_cell.length_b   1.000
_cell.length_c   1.000
_cell.angle_alpha   90.00
_cell.angle_beta   90.00
_cell.angle_gamma   90.00
#
_symmetry.space_group_name_H-M   'P 1'
#
loop_
_entity.id
_entity.type
_entity.pdbx_description
1 polymer ?
#
loop_
_entity_poly.entity_id
_entity_poly.type
_entity_poly.pdbx_seq_one_letter_code
_entity_poly.pdbx_strand_id
1 'polypeptide(L)'
;MELERLGGGGVKPEKGNTRLFKIALAMCVCLCAVLLLALILVSQKSSGEEFCLTPECIEAAGSILSKIDRAVDPCEDFYSFSCGGWLKDNPIPEDSSSYGIYPWLRQHVDIQLKELLEAPSNPDELEAVTKAKVLYRSCLNETMLEKMDTKPMLKTLRQPEFRWPVVGDGLGGEYEWSAARWSLLKTLAQMRNQHSKSVLLRLYVSPDDKNSSKYIIKLDQASLSLPSREDYTTNTSSAQAYRAALLSLMTDTAVMLGAPESSARTQMEKALAFETKLAHILIPYENRTSENMYNRYSLSRLQRSVPQFDWLGFVKAVVESRSDPTRSISSSEPVIVRAPQYFKELFKLINATDPRTVANYVQWRTVFSRITTLSRRFLYRYLDYARITTGTTSLTPRWDKCVNYVENSLVYAIGRLFVDTHFQEDKKHMMEELIGGIRWAFIDILQKENEWMDQSTKTRAVEKAHAVLAKVGYPEFILNDTYLSEDLKELKFNEMDYYGNVMQTLKFIAQSDVAWLRKSVPRTEWFTNPTTVNAFYSSSTNQIRFPAGELQKPFFWGREYPRSLSYGAIGVIVGHELTHGFDNNGRKYDKNGNLDQWWTNSSITAFTEKTQCMIDQYNGYLWEEAGLNVRGKRTLAENIADNGGIREAFRAYRRWVEESRGGVEEPLLPGVGLNNNQLFFLSYAHVRCNSYRPEAARDQIQSGAHSPPKYRCARTQPCTRTHTHTLTHNT
;
A
#
# COMPACT_ATOMS: atom_id res chain seq x y z
N MET A 1 81.10 -58.77 -39.53
CA MET A 1 80.83 -59.91 -40.40
C MET A 1 79.83 -59.42 -41.41
N GLU A 2 80.37 -59.15 -42.51
CA GLU A 2 80.09 -59.55 -43.91
C GLU A 2 78.77 -58.98 -44.42
N LEU A 3 78.88 -57.98 -45.37
CA LEU A 3 79.04 -58.06 -46.81
C LEU A 3 77.77 -58.68 -47.46
N GLU A 4 77.16 -58.17 -48.50
CA GLU A 4 77.67 -57.70 -49.82
C GLU A 4 76.56 -56.95 -50.57
N ARG A 5 76.92 -55.90 -51.25
CA ARG A 5 76.66 -55.44 -52.62
C ARG A 5 75.72 -56.27 -53.52
N LEU A 6 74.91 -55.54 -54.20
CA LEU A 6 74.62 -55.52 -55.66
C LEU A 6 73.37 -54.64 -55.86
N GLY A 7 73.18 -53.76 -56.75
CA GLY A 7 73.74 -53.46 -58.04
C GLY A 7 72.81 -52.41 -58.63
N GLY A 8 73.33 -51.45 -59.35
CA GLY A 8 72.63 -50.27 -59.85
C GLY A 8 71.57 -50.54 -60.89
N GLY A 9 70.53 -49.76 -60.86
CA GLY A 9 69.52 -49.56 -61.84
C GLY A 9 68.92 -48.17 -61.77
N GLY A 10 69.51 -47.28 -62.59
CA GLY A 10 69.02 -45.95 -62.74
C GLY A 10 67.60 -45.89 -63.30
N VAL A 11 66.68 -45.42 -62.52
CA VAL A 11 65.34 -45.05 -63.03
C VAL A 11 65.31 -43.49 -63.11
N LYS A 12 65.22 -43.03 -64.37
CA LYS A 12 64.99 -41.64 -64.70
C LYS A 12 63.65 -41.16 -64.03
N PRO A 13 63.58 -40.00 -63.43
CA PRO A 13 62.32 -39.45 -62.90
C PRO A 13 61.42 -39.11 -64.11
N GLU A 14 60.28 -39.75 -64.16
CA GLU A 14 59.16 -39.41 -65.03
C GLU A 14 58.69 -37.96 -64.74
N LYS A 15 58.83 -37.08 -65.74
CA LYS A 15 58.22 -35.77 -65.79
C LYS A 15 56.69 -35.89 -65.99
N GLY A 16 55.99 -36.45 -65.01
CA GLY A 16 54.58 -36.60 -65.07
C GLY A 16 53.91 -36.06 -63.84
N ASN A 17 53.10 -34.98 -63.97
CA ASN A 17 52.09 -34.49 -63.05
C ASN A 17 52.41 -33.42 -62.01
N THR A 18 53.53 -32.71 -62.06
CA THR A 18 53.71 -31.51 -61.25
C THR A 18 52.70 -30.40 -61.56
N ARG A 19 52.12 -30.35 -62.75
CA ARG A 19 51.01 -29.44 -63.14
C ARG A 19 49.69 -29.85 -62.52
N LEU A 20 49.32 -31.11 -62.56
CA LEU A 20 48.09 -31.62 -61.92
C LEU A 20 48.16 -31.53 -60.42
N PHE A 21 49.31 -31.80 -59.79
CA PHE A 21 49.48 -31.59 -58.32
C PHE A 21 49.38 -30.11 -57.88
N LYS A 22 49.98 -29.22 -58.70
CA LYS A 22 49.82 -27.77 -58.43
C LYS A 22 48.38 -27.29 -58.62
N ILE A 23 47.66 -27.81 -59.60
CA ILE A 23 46.23 -27.48 -59.81
C ILE A 23 45.38 -28.08 -58.71
N ALA A 24 45.61 -29.31 -58.28
CA ALA A 24 44.89 -29.92 -57.14
C ALA A 24 45.19 -29.19 -55.82
N LEU A 25 46.42 -28.76 -55.54
CA LEU A 25 46.80 -28.03 -54.39
C LEU A 25 46.16 -26.60 -54.39
N ALA A 26 46.15 -25.94 -55.56
CA ALA A 26 45.49 -24.63 -55.71
C ALA A 26 43.99 -24.75 -55.54
N MET A 27 43.36 -25.79 -56.05
CA MET A 27 41.91 -26.05 -55.81
C MET A 27 41.62 -26.36 -54.34
N CYS A 28 42.46 -27.12 -53.64
CA CYS A 28 42.32 -27.40 -52.22
C CYS A 28 42.45 -26.10 -51.36
N VAL A 29 43.43 -25.27 -51.70
CA VAL A 29 43.62 -23.96 -51.02
C VAL A 29 42.45 -23.03 -51.30
N CYS A 30 41.94 -22.98 -52.53
CA CYS A 30 40.74 -22.20 -52.84
C CYS A 30 39.48 -22.75 -52.12
N LEU A 31 39.32 -24.07 -52.03
CA LEU A 31 38.22 -24.72 -51.31
C LEU A 31 38.31 -24.42 -49.80
N CYS A 32 39.51 -24.50 -49.23
CA CYS A 32 39.73 -24.11 -47.80
C CYS A 32 39.48 -22.63 -47.58
N ALA A 33 39.87 -21.75 -48.48
CA ALA A 33 39.61 -20.31 -48.39
C ALA A 33 38.09 -20.00 -48.51
N VAL A 34 37.39 -20.70 -49.41
CA VAL A 34 35.92 -20.60 -49.55
C VAL A 34 35.20 -21.14 -48.30
N LEU A 35 35.66 -22.26 -47.75
CA LEU A 35 35.12 -22.81 -46.50
C LEU A 35 35.42 -21.92 -45.30
N LEU A 36 36.60 -21.32 -45.22
CA LEU A 36 36.92 -20.35 -44.20
C LEU A 36 36.11 -19.05 -44.34
N LEU A 37 35.92 -18.56 -45.55
CA LEU A 37 35.02 -17.42 -45.83
C LEU A 37 33.55 -17.77 -45.52
N ALA A 38 33.09 -18.96 -45.87
CA ALA A 38 31.78 -19.44 -45.52
C ALA A 38 31.62 -19.60 -44.00
N LEU A 39 32.62 -20.11 -43.28
CA LEU A 39 32.65 -20.17 -41.82
C LEU A 39 32.67 -18.78 -41.18
N ILE A 40 33.43 -17.82 -41.72
CA ILE A 40 33.44 -16.42 -41.25
C ILE A 40 32.10 -15.76 -41.55
N LEU A 41 31.50 -15.96 -42.72
CA LEU A 41 30.18 -15.44 -43.06
C LEU A 41 29.06 -16.09 -42.24
N VAL A 42 29.15 -17.40 -41.94
CA VAL A 42 28.22 -18.07 -41.01
C VAL A 42 28.44 -17.60 -39.57
N SER A 43 29.70 -17.39 -39.15
CA SER A 43 29.99 -16.83 -37.84
C SER A 43 29.60 -15.34 -37.71
N GLN A 44 29.71 -14.56 -38.79
CA GLN A 44 29.20 -13.19 -38.84
C GLN A 44 27.67 -13.12 -39.02
N LYS A 45 27.03 -14.15 -39.58
CA LYS A 45 25.57 -14.25 -39.71
C LYS A 45 24.91 -14.91 -38.51
N SER A 46 25.66 -15.51 -37.61
CA SER A 46 25.22 -15.87 -36.26
C SER A 46 25.48 -14.68 -35.30
N SER A 47 24.94 -13.51 -35.62
CA SER A 47 24.38 -12.65 -34.57
C SER A 47 23.15 -13.37 -34.03
N GLY A 48 23.37 -14.59 -33.52
CA GLY A 48 22.38 -15.32 -32.77
C GLY A 48 21.96 -14.46 -31.62
N GLU A 49 20.68 -14.26 -31.46
CA GLU A 49 20.16 -13.63 -30.25
C GLU A 49 20.87 -14.23 -29.04
N GLU A 50 21.57 -13.42 -28.28
CA GLU A 50 22.29 -13.88 -27.08
C GLU A 50 21.29 -14.25 -26.03
N PHE A 51 21.24 -15.52 -25.61
CA PHE A 51 20.37 -15.98 -24.53
C PHE A 51 21.11 -16.00 -23.20
N CYS A 52 20.48 -15.47 -22.17
CA CYS A 52 20.92 -15.63 -20.81
C CYS A 52 20.49 -17.01 -20.29
N LEU A 53 21.47 -17.88 -20.02
CA LEU A 53 21.23 -19.26 -19.55
C LEU A 53 21.67 -19.46 -18.09
N THR A 54 21.85 -18.41 -17.32
CA THR A 54 22.14 -18.51 -15.88
C THR A 54 20.93 -19.06 -15.13
N PRO A 55 21.11 -19.63 -13.93
CA PRO A 55 19.98 -20.08 -13.08
C PRO A 55 18.94 -19.00 -12.86
N GLU A 56 19.38 -17.74 -12.65
CA GLU A 56 18.52 -16.58 -12.42
C GLU A 56 17.67 -16.24 -13.66
N CYS A 57 18.26 -16.30 -14.85
CA CYS A 57 17.53 -16.08 -16.10
C CYS A 57 16.52 -17.20 -16.37
N ILE A 58 16.85 -18.45 -16.03
CA ILE A 58 15.92 -19.58 -16.14
C ILE A 58 14.76 -19.42 -15.16
N GLU A 59 15.04 -19.01 -13.91
CA GLU A 59 14.02 -18.71 -12.91
C GLU A 59 13.10 -17.57 -13.37
N ALA A 60 13.67 -16.47 -13.88
CA ALA A 60 12.92 -15.35 -14.40
C ALA A 60 12.02 -15.77 -15.58
N ALA A 61 12.57 -16.54 -16.51
CA ALA A 61 11.81 -17.08 -17.65
C ALA A 61 10.63 -17.94 -17.18
N GLY A 62 10.86 -18.86 -16.25
CA GLY A 62 9.81 -19.70 -15.64
C GLY A 62 8.73 -18.87 -14.96
N SER A 63 9.13 -17.88 -14.19
CA SER A 63 8.20 -16.95 -13.50
C SER A 63 7.34 -16.15 -14.50
N ILE A 64 7.91 -15.74 -15.64
CA ILE A 64 7.16 -15.01 -16.66
C ILE A 64 6.20 -15.97 -17.39
N LEU A 65 6.69 -17.12 -17.83
CA LEU A 65 5.92 -18.10 -18.60
C LEU A 65 4.70 -18.63 -17.84
N SER A 66 4.80 -18.76 -16.52
CA SER A 66 3.69 -19.18 -15.68
C SER A 66 2.57 -18.13 -15.54
N LYS A 67 2.84 -16.86 -15.86
CA LYS A 67 1.87 -15.77 -15.70
C LYS A 67 1.16 -15.38 -16.98
N ILE A 68 1.83 -15.52 -18.14
CA ILE A 68 1.29 -15.09 -19.42
C ILE A 68 0.26 -16.09 -19.98
N ASP A 69 -0.72 -15.57 -20.71
CA ASP A 69 -1.63 -16.36 -21.56
C ASP A 69 -1.33 -16.08 -23.04
N ARG A 70 -0.62 -17.00 -23.68
CA ARG A 70 -0.21 -16.87 -25.08
C ARG A 70 -1.37 -17.01 -26.08
N ALA A 71 -2.56 -17.40 -25.64
CA ALA A 71 -3.74 -17.45 -26.49
C ALA A 71 -4.37 -16.06 -26.72
N VAL A 72 -3.99 -15.08 -25.90
CA VAL A 72 -4.47 -13.69 -25.99
C VAL A 72 -3.47 -12.85 -26.80
N ASP A 73 -3.98 -12.04 -27.73
CA ASP A 73 -3.15 -11.08 -28.45
C ASP A 73 -2.81 -9.89 -27.52
N PRO A 74 -1.52 -9.60 -27.24
CA PRO A 74 -1.13 -8.49 -26.37
C PRO A 74 -1.53 -7.12 -26.92
N CYS A 75 -1.81 -6.99 -28.22
CA CYS A 75 -2.28 -5.73 -28.83
C CYS A 75 -3.77 -5.50 -28.55
N GLU A 76 -4.54 -6.56 -28.34
CA GLU A 76 -5.99 -6.46 -28.04
C GLU A 76 -6.25 -6.37 -26.54
N ASP A 77 -5.67 -7.25 -25.72
CA ASP A 77 -5.80 -7.21 -24.24
C ASP A 77 -4.47 -7.55 -23.57
N PHE A 78 -3.66 -6.52 -23.39
CA PHE A 78 -2.33 -6.65 -22.76
C PHE A 78 -2.41 -7.17 -21.32
N TYR A 79 -3.45 -6.82 -20.57
CA TYR A 79 -3.61 -7.30 -19.19
C TYR A 79 -3.91 -8.81 -19.15
N SER A 80 -4.85 -9.27 -19.96
CA SER A 80 -5.18 -10.70 -20.06
C SER A 80 -4.02 -11.52 -20.63
N PHE A 81 -3.28 -10.98 -21.62
CA PHE A 81 -2.04 -11.61 -22.09
C PHE A 81 -1.03 -11.77 -20.93
N SER A 82 -0.79 -10.70 -20.17
CA SER A 82 0.24 -10.68 -19.14
C SER A 82 -0.12 -11.49 -17.90
N CYS A 83 -1.39 -11.51 -17.51
CA CYS A 83 -1.87 -12.04 -16.24
C CYS A 83 -2.68 -13.33 -16.35
N GLY A 84 -3.14 -13.72 -17.55
CA GLY A 84 -4.14 -14.77 -17.73
C GLY A 84 -3.72 -16.12 -17.17
N GLY A 85 -2.46 -16.51 -17.33
CA GLY A 85 -1.91 -17.72 -16.72
C GLY A 85 -1.96 -17.68 -15.20
N TRP A 86 -1.47 -16.59 -14.62
CA TRP A 86 -1.46 -16.41 -13.16
C TRP A 86 -2.87 -16.41 -12.57
N LEU A 87 -3.81 -15.68 -13.19
CA LEU A 87 -5.20 -15.57 -12.71
C LEU A 87 -5.91 -16.92 -12.74
N LYS A 88 -5.63 -17.75 -13.73
CA LYS A 88 -6.17 -19.11 -13.87
C LYS A 88 -5.66 -20.04 -12.77
N ASP A 89 -4.37 -19.96 -12.46
CA ASP A 89 -3.72 -20.87 -11.51
C ASP A 89 -3.87 -20.42 -10.05
N ASN A 90 -4.30 -19.16 -9.81
CA ASN A 90 -4.40 -18.56 -8.49
C ASN A 90 -5.83 -18.04 -8.24
N PRO A 91 -6.80 -18.92 -7.98
CA PRO A 91 -8.15 -18.50 -7.63
C PRO A 91 -8.18 -17.72 -6.29
N ILE A 92 -9.18 -16.86 -6.11
CA ILE A 92 -9.35 -16.11 -4.87
C ILE A 92 -9.60 -17.07 -3.70
N PRO A 93 -8.77 -17.07 -2.65
CA PRO A 93 -8.99 -17.89 -1.45
C PRO A 93 -10.35 -17.58 -0.79
N GLU A 94 -10.92 -18.55 -0.10
CA GLU A 94 -12.24 -18.41 0.51
C GLU A 94 -12.32 -17.33 1.60
N ASP A 95 -11.22 -17.10 2.28
CA ASP A 95 -11.07 -16.08 3.34
C ASP A 95 -10.70 -14.69 2.79
N SER A 96 -10.55 -14.55 1.48
CA SER A 96 -10.10 -13.32 0.83
C SER A 96 -11.18 -12.72 -0.06
N SER A 97 -11.25 -11.41 -0.16
CA SER A 97 -12.15 -10.66 -1.05
C SER A 97 -11.54 -10.39 -2.43
N SER A 98 -10.22 -10.49 -2.53
CA SER A 98 -9.44 -10.39 -3.78
C SER A 98 -8.14 -11.18 -3.62
N TYR A 99 -7.50 -11.53 -4.72
CA TYR A 99 -6.19 -12.17 -4.72
C TYR A 99 -5.36 -11.75 -5.91
N GLY A 100 -4.11 -11.39 -5.66
CA GLY A 100 -3.20 -10.87 -6.67
C GLY A 100 -1.76 -10.89 -6.18
N ILE A 101 -0.85 -10.31 -6.95
CA ILE A 101 0.59 -10.34 -6.65
C ILE A 101 0.93 -9.61 -5.33
N TYR A 102 0.26 -8.49 -5.01
CA TYR A 102 0.45 -7.82 -3.72
C TYR A 102 -0.03 -8.67 -2.53
N PRO A 103 -1.26 -9.21 -2.50
CA PRO A 103 -1.68 -10.16 -1.47
C PRO A 103 -0.81 -11.41 -1.42
N TRP A 104 -0.36 -11.93 -2.56
CA TRP A 104 0.53 -13.08 -2.62
C TRP A 104 1.88 -12.80 -1.93
N LEU A 105 2.52 -11.66 -2.23
CA LEU A 105 3.77 -11.29 -1.55
C LEU A 105 3.54 -11.00 -0.07
N ARG A 106 2.41 -10.33 0.27
CA ARG A 106 2.05 -10.10 1.67
C ARG A 106 1.96 -11.43 2.45
N GLN A 107 1.30 -12.43 1.89
CA GLN A 107 1.20 -13.77 2.49
C GLN A 107 2.57 -14.43 2.68
N HIS A 108 3.50 -14.25 1.73
CA HIS A 108 4.89 -14.72 1.87
C HIS A 108 5.59 -14.06 3.06
N VAL A 109 5.46 -12.74 3.21
CA VAL A 109 6.02 -12.02 4.37
C VAL A 109 5.34 -12.49 5.66
N ASP A 110 4.03 -12.75 5.66
CA ASP A 110 3.31 -13.27 6.84
C ASP A 110 3.80 -14.65 7.24
N ILE A 111 4.12 -15.53 6.28
CA ILE A 111 4.72 -16.86 6.54
C ILE A 111 6.13 -16.71 7.14
N GLN A 112 6.97 -15.83 6.57
CA GLN A 112 8.29 -15.52 7.12
C GLN A 112 8.20 -15.01 8.56
N LEU A 113 7.28 -14.09 8.84
CA LEU A 113 7.05 -13.58 10.18
C LEU A 113 6.51 -14.65 11.14
N LYS A 114 5.64 -15.54 10.66
CA LYS A 114 5.14 -16.69 11.43
C LYS A 114 6.30 -17.59 11.88
N GLU A 115 7.19 -17.96 10.97
CA GLU A 115 8.36 -18.79 11.27
C GLU A 115 9.24 -18.14 12.34
N LEU A 116 9.48 -16.84 12.25
CA LEU A 116 10.27 -16.08 13.21
C LEU A 116 9.60 -15.99 14.60
N LEU A 117 8.26 -15.79 14.63
CA LEU A 117 7.50 -15.70 15.87
C LEU A 117 7.33 -17.06 16.58
N GLU A 118 7.33 -18.16 15.82
CA GLU A 118 7.23 -19.53 16.33
C GLU A 118 8.60 -20.14 16.69
N ALA A 119 9.70 -19.52 16.25
CA ALA A 119 11.04 -19.96 16.61
C ALA A 119 11.24 -19.98 18.13
N PRO A 120 11.98 -20.98 18.68
CA PRO A 120 12.30 -21.05 20.10
C PRO A 120 12.92 -19.75 20.62
N SER A 121 12.55 -19.33 21.82
CA SER A 121 13.17 -18.17 22.46
C SER A 121 14.59 -18.49 22.90
N ASN A 122 15.51 -17.56 22.64
CA ASN A 122 16.90 -17.62 23.05
C ASN A 122 17.08 -16.79 24.35
N PRO A 123 17.91 -17.21 25.33
CA PRO A 123 18.21 -16.40 26.52
C PRO A 123 18.73 -14.99 26.20
N ASP A 124 19.43 -14.83 25.08
CA ASP A 124 19.97 -13.54 24.63
C ASP A 124 19.01 -12.77 23.69
N GLU A 125 17.76 -13.25 23.54
CA GLU A 125 16.77 -12.63 22.68
C GLU A 125 16.35 -11.26 23.21
N LEU A 126 16.28 -10.28 22.31
CA LEU A 126 15.84 -8.93 22.64
C LEU A 126 14.46 -8.95 23.33
N GLU A 127 14.30 -8.25 24.44
CA GLU A 127 13.05 -8.19 25.22
C GLU A 127 11.85 -7.77 24.34
N ALA A 128 12.06 -6.85 23.38
CA ALA A 128 11.06 -6.43 22.44
C ALA A 128 10.53 -7.59 21.56
N VAL A 129 11.42 -8.50 21.13
CA VAL A 129 11.06 -9.69 20.35
C VAL A 129 10.34 -10.71 21.25
N THR A 130 10.83 -10.92 22.46
CA THR A 130 10.15 -11.79 23.44
C THR A 130 8.70 -11.32 23.70
N LYS A 131 8.48 -10.00 23.86
CA LYS A 131 7.12 -9.42 23.99
C LYS A 131 6.26 -9.72 22.76
N ALA A 132 6.81 -9.61 21.55
CA ALA A 132 6.09 -9.94 20.31
C ALA A 132 5.67 -11.42 20.28
N LYS A 133 6.56 -12.35 20.65
CA LYS A 133 6.26 -13.78 20.75
C LYS A 133 5.18 -14.08 21.81
N VAL A 134 5.22 -13.41 22.96
CA VAL A 134 4.18 -13.56 24.00
C VAL A 134 2.83 -13.07 23.47
N LEU A 135 2.79 -11.91 22.81
CA LEU A 135 1.56 -11.37 22.20
C LEU A 135 1.01 -12.34 21.14
N TYR A 136 1.86 -12.89 20.28
CA TYR A 136 1.51 -13.88 19.26
C TYR A 136 0.91 -15.14 19.88
N ARG A 137 1.60 -15.75 20.86
CA ARG A 137 1.11 -16.95 21.56
C ARG A 137 -0.22 -16.70 22.27
N SER A 138 -0.40 -15.53 22.89
CA SER A 138 -1.67 -15.17 23.51
C SER A 138 -2.81 -15.11 22.49
N CYS A 139 -2.54 -14.59 21.29
CA CYS A 139 -3.49 -14.54 20.19
C CYS A 139 -3.86 -15.93 19.69
N LEU A 140 -2.90 -16.86 19.59
CA LEU A 140 -3.12 -18.24 19.15
C LEU A 140 -3.92 -19.08 20.15
N ASN A 141 -4.02 -18.67 21.41
CA ASN A 141 -4.66 -19.42 22.47
C ASN A 141 -6.19 -19.39 22.39
N GLU A 142 -6.74 -20.06 21.37
CA GLU A 142 -8.19 -20.14 21.14
C GLU A 142 -8.93 -20.77 22.32
N THR A 143 -8.33 -21.75 23.03
CA THR A 143 -8.94 -22.37 24.21
C THR A 143 -9.26 -21.32 25.28
N MET A 144 -8.35 -20.39 25.54
CA MET A 144 -8.62 -19.31 26.48
C MET A 144 -9.64 -18.31 25.97
N LEU A 145 -9.62 -18.00 24.66
CA LEU A 145 -10.63 -17.14 24.05
C LEU A 145 -12.05 -17.72 24.20
N GLU A 146 -12.23 -19.00 23.93
CA GLU A 146 -13.53 -19.68 24.12
C GLU A 146 -13.95 -19.69 25.59
N LYS A 147 -13.03 -19.98 26.50
CA LYS A 147 -13.31 -19.98 27.96
C LYS A 147 -13.70 -18.60 28.48
N MET A 148 -13.09 -17.54 27.95
CA MET A 148 -13.34 -16.17 28.37
C MET A 148 -14.61 -15.60 27.71
N ASP A 149 -14.88 -15.95 26.46
CA ASP A 149 -16.06 -15.59 25.67
C ASP A 149 -16.42 -14.10 25.77
N THR A 150 -17.56 -13.75 26.36
CA THR A 150 -18.06 -12.37 26.52
C THR A 150 -17.38 -11.60 27.67
N LYS A 151 -16.80 -12.30 28.64
CA LYS A 151 -16.30 -11.70 29.90
C LYS A 151 -15.36 -10.49 29.68
N PRO A 152 -14.39 -10.54 28.74
CA PRO A 152 -13.48 -9.42 28.54
C PRO A 152 -14.19 -8.18 28.02
N MET A 153 -15.14 -8.34 27.07
CA MET A 153 -15.94 -7.23 26.56
C MET A 153 -16.88 -6.70 27.64
N LEU A 154 -17.56 -7.55 28.39
CA LEU A 154 -18.42 -7.14 29.50
C LEU A 154 -17.66 -6.38 30.59
N LYS A 155 -16.40 -6.76 30.87
CA LYS A 155 -15.53 -5.98 31.76
C LYS A 155 -15.30 -4.55 31.23
N THR A 156 -15.17 -4.37 29.92
CA THR A 156 -15.08 -3.04 29.30
C THR A 156 -16.43 -2.30 29.43
N LEU A 157 -17.54 -2.95 29.09
CA LEU A 157 -18.88 -2.36 29.13
C LEU A 157 -19.39 -2.02 30.55
N ARG A 158 -18.75 -2.54 31.61
CA ARG A 158 -19.04 -2.20 33.01
C ARG A 158 -18.55 -0.79 33.36
N GLN A 159 -17.51 -0.29 32.67
CA GLN A 159 -16.97 1.05 32.94
C GLN A 159 -18.01 2.11 32.57
N PRO A 160 -18.19 3.18 33.38
CA PRO A 160 -19.28 4.15 33.19
C PRO A 160 -19.34 4.78 31.80
N GLU A 161 -18.18 5.08 31.18
CA GLU A 161 -18.05 5.66 29.85
C GLU A 161 -18.41 4.69 28.73
N PHE A 162 -18.31 3.36 28.98
CA PHE A 162 -18.53 2.30 27.99
C PHE A 162 -19.81 1.53 28.19
N ARG A 163 -20.70 1.92 29.13
CA ARG A 163 -21.99 1.27 29.29
C ARG A 163 -22.81 1.34 28.02
N TRP A 164 -23.20 0.18 27.52
CA TRP A 164 -24.01 0.08 26.30
C TRP A 164 -25.49 0.00 26.69
N PRO A 165 -26.32 1.01 26.36
CA PRO A 165 -27.71 1.06 26.82
C PRO A 165 -28.52 -0.20 26.59
N VAL A 166 -28.47 -0.75 25.35
CA VAL A 166 -29.21 -1.96 24.99
C VAL A 166 -28.78 -3.19 25.78
N VAL A 167 -27.50 -3.33 26.10
CA VAL A 167 -26.97 -4.44 26.93
C VAL A 167 -27.32 -4.23 28.41
N GLY A 168 -27.28 -2.97 28.86
CA GLY A 168 -27.71 -2.62 30.21
C GLY A 168 -29.15 -2.98 30.52
N ASP A 169 -30.04 -2.90 29.54
CA ASP A 169 -31.44 -3.28 29.68
C ASP A 169 -31.65 -4.78 30.05
N GLY A 170 -30.75 -5.63 29.61
CA GLY A 170 -30.79 -7.07 29.93
C GLY A 170 -30.01 -7.45 31.18
N LEU A 171 -28.80 -6.87 31.36
CA LEU A 171 -27.90 -7.25 32.46
C LEU A 171 -28.18 -6.48 33.76
N GLY A 172 -28.70 -5.25 33.66
CA GLY A 172 -28.98 -4.39 34.82
C GLY A 172 -27.75 -4.03 35.65
N GLY A 173 -27.95 -3.52 36.86
CA GLY A 173 -26.90 -3.28 37.86
C GLY A 173 -25.73 -2.43 37.37
N GLU A 174 -24.53 -2.98 37.40
CA GLU A 174 -23.30 -2.28 36.98
C GLU A 174 -23.28 -1.89 35.50
N TYR A 175 -24.11 -2.51 34.67
CA TYR A 175 -24.23 -2.20 33.23
C TYR A 175 -25.30 -1.17 32.93
N GLU A 176 -26.10 -0.77 33.93
CA GLU A 176 -27.22 0.14 33.73
C GLU A 176 -26.76 1.52 33.26
N TRP A 177 -27.28 1.92 32.12
CA TRP A 177 -27.00 3.21 31.50
C TRP A 177 -28.04 4.26 31.88
N SER A 178 -27.59 5.51 32.04
CA SER A 178 -28.48 6.64 32.35
C SER A 178 -28.01 7.88 31.57
N ALA A 179 -28.93 8.53 30.88
CA ALA A 179 -28.67 9.77 30.15
C ALA A 179 -28.13 10.89 31.08
N ALA A 180 -28.62 10.97 32.32
CA ALA A 180 -28.20 11.98 33.28
C ALA A 180 -26.73 11.80 33.75
N ARG A 181 -26.19 10.58 33.69
CA ARG A 181 -24.82 10.24 34.13
C ARG A 181 -23.86 10.06 32.98
N TRP A 182 -24.35 9.95 31.74
CA TRP A 182 -23.51 9.70 30.57
C TRP A 182 -22.94 11.00 30.01
N SER A 183 -21.66 11.01 29.71
CA SER A 183 -20.99 12.15 29.09
C SER A 183 -20.37 11.71 27.74
N LEU A 184 -20.91 12.25 26.66
CA LEU A 184 -20.39 12.00 25.31
C LEU A 184 -18.89 12.38 25.22
N LEU A 185 -18.49 13.54 25.78
CA LEU A 185 -17.11 14.00 25.78
C LEU A 185 -16.18 12.97 26.45
N LYS A 186 -16.52 12.53 27.67
CA LYS A 186 -15.69 11.56 28.40
C LYS A 186 -15.61 10.23 27.65
N THR A 187 -16.74 9.77 27.11
CA THR A 187 -16.78 8.55 26.30
C THR A 187 -15.85 8.62 25.08
N LEU A 188 -15.94 9.69 24.27
CA LEU A 188 -15.10 9.86 23.08
C LEU A 188 -13.62 10.00 23.45
N ALA A 189 -13.28 10.71 24.51
CA ALA A 189 -11.91 10.85 24.98
C ALA A 189 -11.33 9.50 25.46
N GLN A 190 -12.10 8.72 26.22
CA GLN A 190 -11.69 7.41 26.69
C GLN A 190 -11.52 6.41 25.53
N MET A 191 -12.45 6.43 24.56
CA MET A 191 -12.32 5.62 23.34
C MET A 191 -11.03 5.94 22.59
N ARG A 192 -10.69 7.22 22.45
CA ARG A 192 -9.46 7.63 21.80
C ARG A 192 -8.22 7.19 22.59
N ASN A 193 -8.22 7.34 23.93
CA ASN A 193 -7.06 7.08 24.77
C ASN A 193 -6.82 5.62 25.12
N GLN A 194 -7.90 4.82 25.31
CA GLN A 194 -7.78 3.43 25.71
C GLN A 194 -7.91 2.45 24.56
N HIS A 195 -8.72 2.79 23.54
CA HIS A 195 -9.03 1.90 22.43
C HIS A 195 -8.40 2.33 21.10
N SER A 196 -7.64 3.44 21.07
CA SER A 196 -7.13 4.06 19.83
C SER A 196 -8.23 4.24 18.77
N LYS A 197 -9.48 4.48 19.21
CA LYS A 197 -10.66 4.50 18.35
C LYS A 197 -11.28 5.89 18.29
N SER A 198 -11.47 6.37 17.08
CA SER A 198 -12.20 7.62 16.80
C SER A 198 -13.61 7.30 16.35
N VAL A 199 -14.61 7.89 17.02
CA VAL A 199 -16.03 7.77 16.67
C VAL A 199 -16.63 9.17 16.65
N LEU A 200 -17.50 9.47 15.70
CA LEU A 200 -18.07 10.78 15.42
C LEU A 200 -17.03 11.82 14.98
N LEU A 201 -15.95 11.96 15.69
CA LEU A 201 -14.84 12.87 15.37
C LEU A 201 -13.50 12.16 15.56
N ARG A 202 -12.50 12.55 14.76
CA ARG A 202 -11.14 12.05 14.84
C ARG A 202 -10.19 13.15 15.27
N LEU A 203 -9.41 12.88 16.34
CA LEU A 203 -8.28 13.71 16.79
C LEU A 203 -6.99 12.93 16.59
N TYR A 204 -6.00 13.55 15.96
CA TYR A 204 -4.65 13.00 15.78
C TYR A 204 -3.63 14.12 15.67
N VAL A 205 -2.35 13.77 15.85
CA VAL A 205 -1.21 14.69 15.75
C VAL A 205 -0.43 14.34 14.48
N SER A 206 -0.16 15.32 13.66
CA SER A 206 0.65 15.15 12.44
C SER A 206 1.33 16.46 12.06
N PRO A 207 2.30 16.47 11.12
CA PRO A 207 2.92 17.70 10.66
C PRO A 207 1.89 18.74 10.22
N ASP A 208 2.13 20.01 10.52
CA ASP A 208 1.32 21.12 10.03
C ASP A 208 1.57 21.30 8.53
N ASP A 209 0.51 21.26 7.73
CA ASP A 209 0.62 21.34 6.27
C ASP A 209 1.28 22.64 5.78
N LYS A 210 1.22 23.74 6.56
CA LYS A 210 1.88 25.03 6.24
C LYS A 210 3.18 25.28 7.02
N ASN A 211 3.55 24.38 7.92
CA ASN A 211 4.82 24.41 8.64
C ASN A 211 5.27 22.98 8.95
N SER A 212 5.76 22.29 7.93
CA SER A 212 6.09 20.86 7.95
C SER A 212 7.14 20.47 9.01
N SER A 213 7.83 21.43 9.62
CA SER A 213 8.79 21.20 10.72
C SER A 213 8.16 21.02 12.09
N LYS A 214 6.84 21.27 12.23
CA LYS A 214 6.13 21.24 13.51
C LYS A 214 4.92 20.32 13.44
N TYR A 215 4.66 19.63 14.53
CA TYR A 215 3.42 18.90 14.73
C TYR A 215 2.27 19.78 15.18
N ILE A 216 1.06 19.45 14.77
CA ILE A 216 -0.16 20.15 15.13
C ILE A 216 -1.29 19.15 15.36
N ILE A 217 -2.25 19.50 16.21
CA ILE A 217 -3.48 18.74 16.41
C ILE A 217 -4.39 18.94 15.20
N LYS A 218 -4.85 17.85 14.60
CA LYS A 218 -5.85 17.84 13.53
C LYS A 218 -7.16 17.22 14.02
N LEU A 219 -8.26 17.90 13.70
CA LEU A 219 -9.63 17.46 13.97
C LEU A 219 -10.33 17.15 12.63
N ASP A 220 -10.87 15.95 12.50
CA ASP A 220 -11.45 15.47 11.25
C ASP A 220 -12.75 14.68 11.48
N GLN A 221 -13.51 14.42 10.41
CA GLN A 221 -14.63 13.48 10.42
C GLN A 221 -14.13 12.04 10.67
N ALA A 222 -14.94 11.23 11.36
CA ALA A 222 -14.62 9.84 11.62
C ALA A 222 -15.19 8.92 10.53
N SER A 223 -14.67 7.68 10.47
CA SER A 223 -15.18 6.63 9.59
C SER A 223 -16.52 6.06 10.08
N LEU A 224 -17.27 5.48 9.17
CA LEU A 224 -18.54 4.77 9.42
C LEU A 224 -18.31 3.26 9.66
N SER A 225 -19.39 2.51 9.90
CA SER A 225 -19.35 1.04 10.04
C SER A 225 -19.20 0.34 8.70
N LEU A 226 -19.92 0.77 7.66
CA LEU A 226 -19.75 0.30 6.28
C LEU A 226 -18.58 1.02 5.59
N PRO A 227 -17.96 0.42 4.56
CA PRO A 227 -16.76 0.94 3.91
C PRO A 227 -16.96 2.30 3.27
N SER A 228 -18.09 2.52 2.56
CA SER A 228 -18.32 3.74 1.81
C SER A 228 -19.49 4.57 2.34
N ARG A 229 -19.45 5.87 2.10
CA ARG A 229 -20.57 6.79 2.34
C ARG A 229 -21.77 6.40 1.49
N GLU A 230 -21.54 5.95 0.28
CA GLU A 230 -22.53 5.56 -0.72
C GLU A 230 -23.40 4.38 -0.25
N ASP A 231 -22.86 3.48 0.56
CA ASP A 231 -23.60 2.36 1.15
C ASP A 231 -24.78 2.81 2.04
N TYR A 232 -24.72 4.06 2.55
CA TYR A 232 -25.79 4.67 3.33
C TYR A 232 -26.68 5.61 2.50
N THR A 233 -26.09 6.29 1.50
CA THR A 233 -26.75 7.40 0.80
C THR A 233 -27.41 7.02 -0.51
N THR A 234 -27.15 5.80 -1.01
CA THR A 234 -27.81 5.24 -2.20
C THR A 234 -28.83 4.19 -1.84
N ASN A 235 -29.77 3.94 -2.77
CA ASN A 235 -30.81 2.93 -2.59
C ASN A 235 -30.67 1.74 -3.55
N THR A 236 -29.41 1.40 -3.90
CA THR A 236 -29.12 0.21 -4.70
C THR A 236 -29.39 -1.06 -3.89
N SER A 237 -29.64 -2.18 -4.58
CA SER A 237 -29.87 -3.49 -3.94
C SER A 237 -28.68 -3.91 -3.05
N SER A 238 -27.44 -3.65 -3.50
CA SER A 238 -26.23 -3.92 -2.72
C SER A 238 -26.15 -3.07 -1.45
N ALA A 239 -26.41 -1.76 -1.54
CA ALA A 239 -26.39 -0.87 -0.38
C ALA A 239 -27.48 -1.25 0.65
N GLN A 240 -28.66 -1.67 0.19
CA GLN A 240 -29.72 -2.21 1.06
C GLN A 240 -29.27 -3.50 1.76
N ALA A 241 -28.67 -4.44 1.01
CA ALA A 241 -28.14 -5.69 1.56
C ALA A 241 -27.05 -5.45 2.61
N TYR A 242 -26.14 -4.50 2.35
CA TYR A 242 -25.07 -4.15 3.29
C TYR A 242 -25.62 -3.55 4.60
N ARG A 243 -26.59 -2.64 4.51
CA ARG A 243 -27.26 -2.10 5.71
C ARG A 243 -28.02 -3.17 6.49
N ALA A 244 -28.68 -4.11 5.79
CA ALA A 244 -29.39 -5.22 6.43
C ALA A 244 -28.41 -6.17 7.14
N ALA A 245 -27.29 -6.51 6.50
CA ALA A 245 -26.24 -7.35 7.09
C ALA A 245 -25.61 -6.68 8.31
N LEU A 246 -25.34 -5.36 8.24
CA LEU A 246 -24.84 -4.59 9.37
C LEU A 246 -25.83 -4.60 10.53
N LEU A 247 -27.14 -4.39 10.26
CA LEU A 247 -28.17 -4.41 11.30
C LEU A 247 -28.28 -5.78 11.98
N SER A 248 -28.20 -6.87 11.21
CA SER A 248 -28.16 -8.22 11.80
C SER A 248 -26.96 -8.39 12.72
N LEU A 249 -25.76 -8.01 12.23
CA LEU A 249 -24.55 -8.10 13.06
C LEU A 249 -24.65 -7.26 14.35
N MET A 250 -25.19 -6.04 14.26
CA MET A 250 -25.43 -5.17 15.42
C MET A 250 -26.38 -5.81 16.44
N THR A 251 -27.48 -6.35 15.97
CA THR A 251 -28.52 -6.98 16.79
C THR A 251 -28.01 -8.24 17.46
N ASP A 252 -27.46 -9.18 16.69
CA ASP A 252 -26.97 -10.46 17.17
C ASP A 252 -25.83 -10.26 18.18
N THR A 253 -24.91 -9.33 17.90
CA THR A 253 -23.82 -8.99 18.83
C THR A 253 -24.34 -8.42 20.15
N ALA A 254 -25.33 -7.56 20.11
CA ALA A 254 -25.94 -6.99 21.31
C ALA A 254 -26.61 -8.09 22.16
N VAL A 255 -27.38 -8.99 21.53
CA VAL A 255 -28.02 -10.14 22.19
C VAL A 255 -26.98 -11.08 22.79
N MET A 256 -25.92 -11.42 22.03
CA MET A 256 -24.83 -12.27 22.51
C MET A 256 -24.11 -11.66 23.73
N LEU A 257 -24.13 -10.35 23.91
CA LEU A 257 -23.57 -9.63 25.05
C LEU A 257 -24.59 -9.38 26.18
N GLY A 258 -25.82 -9.88 26.04
CA GLY A 258 -26.84 -9.86 27.09
C GLY A 258 -27.97 -8.86 26.91
N ALA A 259 -28.10 -8.24 25.74
CA ALA A 259 -29.27 -7.40 25.44
C ALA A 259 -30.57 -8.24 25.32
N PRO A 260 -31.74 -7.71 25.73
CA PRO A 260 -33.00 -8.39 25.53
C PRO A 260 -33.32 -8.51 24.03
N GLU A 261 -33.60 -9.69 23.55
CA GLU A 261 -33.91 -9.97 22.13
C GLU A 261 -35.10 -9.11 21.64
N SER A 262 -36.11 -8.93 22.48
CA SER A 262 -37.34 -8.17 22.18
C SER A 262 -37.09 -6.69 21.85
N SER A 263 -36.04 -6.07 22.37
CA SER A 263 -35.72 -4.65 22.15
C SER A 263 -34.43 -4.39 21.37
N ALA A 264 -33.54 -5.38 21.26
CA ALA A 264 -32.23 -5.22 20.65
C ALA A 264 -32.34 -4.72 19.20
N ARG A 265 -33.15 -5.35 18.38
CA ARG A 265 -33.33 -4.98 16.98
C ARG A 265 -33.82 -3.54 16.82
N THR A 266 -34.85 -3.14 17.54
CA THR A 266 -35.42 -1.77 17.46
C THR A 266 -34.41 -0.70 17.88
N GLN A 267 -33.59 -0.98 18.91
CA GLN A 267 -32.54 -0.04 19.34
C GLN A 267 -31.41 0.05 18.34
N MET A 268 -31.02 -1.07 17.71
CA MET A 268 -29.98 -1.09 16.68
C MET A 268 -30.45 -0.46 15.36
N GLU A 269 -31.72 -0.60 15.00
CA GLU A 269 -32.34 0.13 13.87
C GLU A 269 -32.24 1.65 14.06
N LYS A 270 -32.52 2.14 15.27
CA LYS A 270 -32.35 3.58 15.58
C LYS A 270 -30.88 4.01 15.49
N ALA A 271 -29.94 3.18 15.96
CA ALA A 271 -28.51 3.45 15.87
C ALA A 271 -28.01 3.48 14.41
N LEU A 272 -28.47 2.54 13.57
CA LEU A 272 -28.15 2.52 12.14
C LEU A 272 -28.79 3.70 11.39
N ALA A 273 -30.01 4.08 11.73
CA ALA A 273 -30.66 5.27 11.18
C ALA A 273 -29.90 6.57 11.55
N PHE A 274 -29.34 6.63 12.76
CA PHE A 274 -28.45 7.73 13.16
C PHE A 274 -27.16 7.73 12.34
N GLU A 275 -26.51 6.58 12.13
CA GLU A 275 -25.32 6.46 11.28
C GLU A 275 -25.61 6.83 9.82
N THR A 276 -26.78 6.49 9.31
CA THR A 276 -27.23 6.90 7.97
C THR A 276 -27.33 8.42 7.86
N LYS A 277 -27.91 9.11 8.85
CA LYS A 277 -27.93 10.57 8.88
C LYS A 277 -26.50 11.16 9.00
N LEU A 278 -25.64 10.50 9.77
CA LEU A 278 -24.22 10.88 9.88
C LEU A 278 -23.50 10.78 8.52
N ALA A 279 -23.76 9.73 7.74
CA ALA A 279 -23.20 9.56 6.40
C ALA A 279 -23.58 10.70 5.46
N HIS A 280 -24.81 11.22 5.55
CA HIS A 280 -25.26 12.35 4.72
C HIS A 280 -24.50 13.65 4.97
N ILE A 281 -24.04 13.90 6.19
CA ILE A 281 -23.29 15.11 6.55
C ILE A 281 -21.78 14.99 6.37
N LEU A 282 -21.24 13.80 6.07
CA LEU A 282 -19.83 13.63 5.72
C LEU A 282 -19.47 14.40 4.45
N ILE A 283 -18.32 15.04 4.46
CA ILE A 283 -17.75 15.68 3.26
C ILE A 283 -17.27 14.55 2.33
N PRO A 284 -17.78 14.47 1.09
CA PRO A 284 -17.33 13.48 0.10
C PRO A 284 -15.83 13.56 -0.16
N TYR A 285 -15.22 12.42 -0.49
CA TYR A 285 -13.77 12.33 -0.70
C TYR A 285 -13.26 13.32 -1.76
N GLU A 286 -13.99 13.44 -2.86
CA GLU A 286 -13.62 14.29 -4.01
C GLU A 286 -13.62 15.80 -3.68
N ASN A 287 -14.24 16.20 -2.57
CA ASN A 287 -14.26 17.58 -2.08
C ASN A 287 -13.22 17.85 -0.99
N ARG A 288 -12.44 16.85 -0.61
CA ARG A 288 -11.44 16.92 0.47
C ARG A 288 -10.06 17.25 -0.10
N THR A 289 -9.94 18.40 -0.75
CA THR A 289 -8.65 18.91 -1.24
C THR A 289 -7.79 19.44 -0.10
N SER A 290 -6.46 19.50 -0.30
CA SER A 290 -5.53 19.99 0.73
C SER A 290 -5.91 21.37 1.25
N GLU A 291 -6.36 22.28 0.38
CA GLU A 291 -6.80 23.63 0.74
C GLU A 291 -8.09 23.62 1.56
N ASN A 292 -9.11 22.85 1.12
CA ASN A 292 -10.39 22.77 1.82
C ASN A 292 -10.24 22.17 3.21
N MET A 293 -9.26 21.29 3.39
CA MET A 293 -8.97 20.64 4.67
C MET A 293 -8.07 21.46 5.58
N TYR A 294 -7.41 22.52 5.10
CA TYR A 294 -6.55 23.36 5.94
C TYR A 294 -7.29 24.55 6.53
N ASN A 295 -7.95 24.37 7.66
CA ASN A 295 -8.62 25.45 8.37
C ASN A 295 -8.00 25.60 9.77
N ARG A 296 -7.07 26.54 9.91
CA ARG A 296 -6.37 26.80 11.18
C ARG A 296 -7.24 27.64 12.10
N TYR A 297 -7.62 27.05 13.23
CA TYR A 297 -8.41 27.67 14.29
C TYR A 297 -7.61 27.67 15.60
N SER A 298 -7.93 28.60 16.53
CA SER A 298 -7.69 28.37 17.97
C SER A 298 -8.85 27.54 18.54
N LEU A 299 -8.64 26.82 19.62
CA LEU A 299 -9.73 26.12 20.32
C LEU A 299 -10.85 27.06 20.72
N SER A 300 -10.52 28.31 21.14
CA SER A 300 -11.52 29.34 21.43
C SER A 300 -12.34 29.77 20.21
N ARG A 301 -11.73 29.84 19.01
CA ARG A 301 -12.46 30.08 17.77
C ARG A 301 -13.36 28.89 17.40
N LEU A 302 -12.86 27.68 17.56
CA LEU A 302 -13.65 26.47 17.33
C LEU A 302 -14.84 26.40 18.29
N GLN A 303 -14.65 26.74 19.59
CA GLN A 303 -15.69 26.78 20.61
C GLN A 303 -16.79 27.78 20.23
N ARG A 304 -16.44 28.94 19.71
CA ARG A 304 -17.46 29.90 19.21
C ARG A 304 -18.17 29.41 17.95
N SER A 305 -17.50 28.68 17.08
CA SER A 305 -18.07 28.15 15.82
C SER A 305 -19.02 26.99 16.06
N VAL A 306 -18.72 26.16 17.06
CA VAL A 306 -19.50 24.95 17.44
C VAL A 306 -19.61 24.91 18.97
N PRO A 307 -20.51 25.73 19.56
CA PRO A 307 -20.60 25.92 21.01
C PRO A 307 -21.21 24.72 21.78
N GLN A 308 -21.81 23.76 21.04
CA GLN A 308 -22.53 22.63 21.63
C GLN A 308 -21.61 21.55 22.24
N PHE A 309 -20.30 21.65 22.05
CA PHE A 309 -19.32 20.67 22.54
C PHE A 309 -18.16 21.40 23.21
N ASP A 310 -17.71 20.93 24.37
CA ASP A 310 -16.53 21.47 25.05
C ASP A 310 -15.22 20.96 24.37
N TRP A 311 -14.78 21.72 23.38
CA TRP A 311 -13.57 21.40 22.61
C TRP A 311 -12.31 21.45 23.45
N LEU A 312 -12.20 22.41 24.37
CA LEU A 312 -11.02 22.54 25.23
C LEU A 312 -10.93 21.35 26.19
N GLY A 313 -12.03 20.99 26.84
CA GLY A 313 -12.10 19.84 27.72
C GLY A 313 -11.81 18.53 27.01
N PHE A 314 -12.32 18.35 25.77
CA PHE A 314 -12.05 17.16 24.98
C PHE A 314 -10.57 17.05 24.57
N VAL A 315 -9.98 18.11 24.00
CA VAL A 315 -8.58 18.08 23.55
C VAL A 315 -7.64 17.88 24.74
N LYS A 316 -7.90 18.54 25.88
CA LYS A 316 -7.16 18.29 27.13
C LYS A 316 -7.23 16.83 27.55
N ALA A 317 -8.43 16.27 27.60
CA ALA A 317 -8.64 14.88 28.02
C ALA A 317 -7.92 13.85 27.10
N VAL A 318 -7.69 14.19 25.83
CA VAL A 318 -6.99 13.31 24.88
C VAL A 318 -5.48 13.52 24.89
N VAL A 319 -5.01 14.76 24.96
CA VAL A 319 -3.61 15.13 24.67
C VAL A 319 -2.77 15.32 25.92
N GLU A 320 -3.32 15.91 26.98
CA GLU A 320 -2.56 16.20 28.20
C GLU A 320 -2.14 14.90 28.89
N SER A 321 -0.93 14.91 29.45
CA SER A 321 -0.40 13.82 30.26
C SER A 321 0.18 14.36 31.55
N ARG A 322 -0.03 13.63 32.64
CA ARG A 322 0.59 13.96 33.93
C ARG A 322 2.11 13.77 33.93
N SER A 323 2.59 12.85 33.10
CA SER A 323 4.02 12.55 32.95
C SER A 323 4.75 13.51 32.03
N ASP A 324 4.01 14.32 31.22
CA ASP A 324 4.59 15.24 30.26
C ASP A 324 3.87 16.60 30.29
N PRO A 325 4.28 17.53 31.18
CA PRO A 325 3.68 18.87 31.31
C PRO A 325 3.82 19.74 30.04
N THR A 326 4.74 19.41 29.14
CA THR A 326 4.93 20.18 27.90
C THR A 326 3.73 20.10 26.96
N ARG A 327 2.90 19.07 27.11
CA ARG A 327 1.66 18.88 26.35
C ARG A 327 0.44 19.59 26.94
N SER A 328 0.64 20.58 27.80
CA SER A 328 -0.46 21.42 28.33
C SER A 328 -1.18 22.16 27.20
N ILE A 329 -2.50 22.18 27.25
CA ILE A 329 -3.39 22.73 26.23
C ILE A 329 -4.14 23.94 26.78
N SER A 330 -4.10 25.06 26.05
CA SER A 330 -4.86 26.26 26.37
C SER A 330 -5.97 26.55 25.36
N SER A 331 -6.84 27.49 25.64
CA SER A 331 -7.89 27.93 24.71
C SER A 331 -7.34 28.58 23.43
N SER A 332 -6.09 29.07 23.48
CA SER A 332 -5.37 29.62 22.31
C SER A 332 -4.68 28.56 21.46
N GLU A 333 -4.69 27.26 21.87
CA GLU A 333 -4.04 26.18 21.14
C GLU A 333 -4.45 26.18 19.66
N PRO A 334 -3.49 26.22 18.72
CA PRO A 334 -3.80 26.12 17.31
C PRO A 334 -4.12 24.68 16.93
N VAL A 335 -5.19 24.50 16.16
CA VAL A 335 -5.63 23.22 15.61
C VAL A 335 -6.00 23.37 14.14
N ILE A 336 -5.84 22.32 13.36
CA ILE A 336 -6.38 22.26 11.99
C ILE A 336 -7.72 21.54 12.02
N VAL A 337 -8.77 22.25 11.65
CA VAL A 337 -10.14 21.72 11.53
C VAL A 337 -10.35 21.31 10.07
N ARG A 338 -10.27 20.02 9.79
CA ARG A 338 -10.31 19.50 8.41
C ARG A 338 -11.72 19.47 7.80
N ALA A 339 -12.74 19.49 8.63
CA ALA A 339 -14.14 19.42 8.25
C ALA A 339 -15.02 20.37 9.07
N PRO A 340 -14.87 21.71 8.97
CA PRO A 340 -15.61 22.66 9.83
C PRO A 340 -17.13 22.54 9.70
N GLN A 341 -17.65 22.36 8.47
CA GLN A 341 -19.08 22.24 8.24
C GLN A 341 -19.65 20.93 8.82
N TYR A 342 -18.91 19.84 8.70
CA TYR A 342 -19.28 18.56 9.30
C TYR A 342 -19.51 18.70 10.81
N PHE A 343 -18.61 19.36 11.54
CA PHE A 343 -18.78 19.51 12.99
C PHE A 343 -20.01 20.33 13.38
N LYS A 344 -20.36 21.34 12.61
CA LYS A 344 -21.60 22.11 12.84
C LYS A 344 -22.84 21.22 12.68
N GLU A 345 -22.87 20.45 11.60
CA GLU A 345 -24.02 19.56 11.32
C GLU A 345 -24.02 18.35 12.27
N LEU A 346 -22.85 17.82 12.65
CA LEU A 346 -22.74 16.72 13.61
C LEU A 346 -23.41 17.06 14.94
N PHE A 347 -23.07 18.21 15.55
CA PHE A 347 -23.61 18.55 16.87
C PHE A 347 -25.07 19.03 16.81
N LYS A 348 -25.56 19.52 15.66
CA LYS A 348 -27.00 19.69 15.42
C LYS A 348 -27.71 18.33 15.39
N LEU A 349 -27.15 17.36 14.66
CA LEU A 349 -27.69 16.00 14.58
C LEU A 349 -27.72 15.32 15.96
N ILE A 350 -26.64 15.41 16.73
CA ILE A 350 -26.57 14.84 18.09
C ILE A 350 -27.64 15.46 18.99
N ASN A 351 -27.77 16.79 19.01
CA ASN A 351 -28.76 17.49 19.85
C ASN A 351 -30.21 17.18 19.44
N ALA A 352 -30.46 16.84 18.17
CA ALA A 352 -31.78 16.45 17.68
C ALA A 352 -32.07 14.94 17.84
N THR A 353 -31.13 14.17 18.37
CA THR A 353 -31.25 12.72 18.53
C THR A 353 -31.35 12.35 20.01
N ASP A 354 -32.22 11.40 20.34
CA ASP A 354 -32.29 10.86 21.70
C ASP A 354 -30.90 10.39 22.18
N PRO A 355 -30.43 10.85 23.36
CA PRO A 355 -29.10 10.51 23.90
C PRO A 355 -28.85 9.00 23.99
N ARG A 356 -29.88 8.19 24.23
CA ARG A 356 -29.79 6.73 24.26
C ARG A 356 -29.39 6.17 22.90
N THR A 357 -29.99 6.70 21.83
CA THR A 357 -29.65 6.30 20.45
C THR A 357 -28.20 6.66 20.10
N VAL A 358 -27.75 7.85 20.46
CA VAL A 358 -26.35 8.27 20.27
C VAL A 358 -25.39 7.37 21.07
N ALA A 359 -25.72 7.05 22.32
CA ALA A 359 -24.92 6.17 23.16
C ALA A 359 -24.88 4.74 22.59
N ASN A 360 -26.02 4.19 22.11
CA ASN A 360 -26.06 2.90 21.45
C ASN A 360 -25.14 2.87 20.22
N TYR A 361 -25.16 3.88 19.38
CA TYR A 361 -24.29 3.98 18.23
C TYR A 361 -22.81 4.04 18.62
N VAL A 362 -22.46 4.92 19.57
CA VAL A 362 -21.06 5.09 19.99
C VAL A 362 -20.50 3.79 20.57
N GLN A 363 -21.29 3.09 21.42
CA GLN A 363 -20.85 1.82 21.99
C GLN A 363 -20.81 0.69 20.96
N TRP A 364 -21.74 0.65 20.01
CA TRP A 364 -21.64 -0.25 18.88
C TRP A 364 -20.29 -0.13 18.17
N ARG A 365 -19.82 1.09 17.90
CA ARG A 365 -18.53 1.31 17.24
C ARG A 365 -17.35 0.80 18.07
N THR A 366 -17.45 0.86 19.41
CA THR A 366 -16.46 0.24 20.31
C THR A 366 -16.45 -1.26 20.17
N VAL A 367 -17.61 -1.89 20.30
CA VAL A 367 -17.80 -3.34 20.24
C VAL A 367 -17.40 -3.87 18.86
N PHE A 368 -17.86 -3.26 17.78
CA PHE A 368 -17.54 -3.63 16.41
C PHE A 368 -16.02 -3.70 16.17
N SER A 369 -15.26 -2.78 16.76
CA SER A 369 -13.80 -2.78 16.64
C SER A 369 -13.10 -3.89 17.44
N ARG A 370 -13.81 -4.62 18.31
CA ARG A 370 -13.30 -5.69 19.17
C ARG A 370 -13.92 -7.06 18.89
N ILE A 371 -14.96 -7.12 18.08
CA ILE A 371 -15.73 -8.35 17.83
C ILE A 371 -14.84 -9.51 17.38
N THR A 372 -13.82 -9.23 16.57
CA THR A 372 -12.89 -10.22 16.06
C THR A 372 -11.80 -10.64 17.07
N THR A 373 -11.80 -10.07 18.29
CA THR A 373 -10.91 -10.46 19.39
C THR A 373 -11.61 -11.32 20.46
N LEU A 374 -12.88 -11.66 20.22
CA LEU A 374 -13.71 -12.48 21.07
C LEU A 374 -13.75 -13.95 20.59
N SER A 375 -14.62 -14.78 21.19
CA SER A 375 -14.78 -16.21 20.86
C SER A 375 -15.28 -16.45 19.42
N ARG A 376 -15.19 -17.69 18.97
CA ARG A 376 -15.54 -18.09 17.59
C ARG A 376 -16.99 -17.73 17.20
N ARG A 377 -17.94 -17.79 18.13
CA ARG A 377 -19.33 -17.42 17.82
C ARG A 377 -19.47 -15.98 17.34
N PHE A 378 -18.66 -15.06 17.85
CA PHE A 378 -18.60 -13.67 17.36
C PHE A 378 -17.90 -13.57 15.99
N LEU A 379 -16.85 -14.36 15.78
CA LEU A 379 -16.18 -14.44 14.47
C LEU A 379 -17.11 -14.94 13.37
N TYR A 380 -17.94 -15.93 13.65
CA TYR A 380 -18.93 -16.44 12.68
C TYR A 380 -20.01 -15.40 12.36
N ARG A 381 -20.49 -14.65 13.35
CA ARG A 381 -21.42 -13.54 13.07
C ARG A 381 -20.79 -12.44 12.21
N TYR A 382 -19.51 -12.15 12.47
CA TYR A 382 -18.75 -11.25 11.60
C TYR A 382 -18.56 -11.82 10.19
N LEU A 383 -18.33 -13.12 10.05
CA LEU A 383 -18.20 -13.77 8.74
C LEU A 383 -19.52 -13.71 7.96
N ASP A 384 -20.67 -13.88 8.60
CA ASP A 384 -21.98 -13.74 7.93
C ASP A 384 -22.15 -12.32 7.34
N TYR A 385 -21.71 -11.30 8.08
CA TYR A 385 -21.65 -9.92 7.58
C TYR A 385 -20.64 -9.76 6.44
N ALA A 386 -19.42 -10.28 6.58
CA ALA A 386 -18.36 -10.19 5.58
C ALA A 386 -18.76 -10.91 4.26
N ARG A 387 -19.49 -12.01 4.35
CA ARG A 387 -20.02 -12.74 3.18
C ARG A 387 -20.87 -11.86 2.28
N ILE A 388 -21.64 -10.95 2.86
CA ILE A 388 -22.50 -10.00 2.12
C ILE A 388 -21.70 -8.79 1.65
N THR A 389 -20.75 -8.28 2.46
CA THR A 389 -20.07 -7.01 2.17
C THR A 389 -18.78 -7.15 1.38
N THR A 390 -18.12 -8.29 1.46
CA THR A 390 -16.81 -8.54 0.81
C THR A 390 -16.77 -9.83 -0.01
N GLY A 391 -17.81 -10.67 0.08
CA GLY A 391 -17.88 -11.97 -0.61
C GLY A 391 -17.04 -13.07 0.03
N THR A 392 -16.35 -12.83 1.15
CA THR A 392 -15.53 -13.83 1.85
C THR A 392 -16.40 -14.92 2.46
N THR A 393 -16.02 -16.19 2.34
CA THR A 393 -16.81 -17.35 2.74
C THR A 393 -16.23 -18.16 3.89
N SER A 394 -14.96 -17.92 4.23
CA SER A 394 -14.29 -18.55 5.37
C SER A 394 -13.57 -17.53 6.26
N LEU A 395 -13.23 -17.95 7.47
CA LEU A 395 -12.41 -17.14 8.37
C LEU A 395 -10.94 -17.21 7.98
N THR A 396 -10.22 -16.09 8.05
CA THR A 396 -8.77 -16.05 7.93
C THR A 396 -8.13 -17.00 8.94
N PRO A 397 -7.12 -17.81 8.57
CA PRO A 397 -6.39 -18.69 9.47
C PRO A 397 -5.93 -17.97 10.74
N ARG A 398 -6.04 -18.65 11.89
CA ARG A 398 -5.75 -17.98 13.17
C ARG A 398 -4.32 -17.43 13.25
N TRP A 399 -3.35 -18.19 12.77
CA TRP A 399 -1.96 -17.77 12.76
C TRP A 399 -1.74 -16.48 11.97
N ASP A 400 -2.35 -16.36 10.78
CA ASP A 400 -2.24 -15.21 9.89
C ASP A 400 -2.84 -13.96 10.57
N LYS A 401 -4.04 -14.08 11.12
CA LYS A 401 -4.64 -13.01 11.92
C LYS A 401 -3.75 -12.57 13.06
N CYS A 402 -3.06 -13.51 13.73
CA CYS A 402 -2.18 -13.21 14.86
C CYS A 402 -0.87 -12.57 14.42
N VAL A 403 -0.26 -13.01 13.33
CA VAL A 403 0.92 -12.36 12.71
C VAL A 403 0.59 -10.91 12.37
N ASN A 404 -0.49 -10.69 11.61
CA ASN A 404 -0.94 -9.35 11.22
C ASN A 404 -1.21 -8.45 12.44
N TYR A 405 -1.80 -9.00 13.51
CA TYR A 405 -2.05 -8.24 14.73
C TYR A 405 -0.74 -7.80 15.40
N VAL A 406 0.22 -8.72 15.59
CA VAL A 406 1.51 -8.41 16.22
C VAL A 406 2.34 -7.45 15.41
N GLU A 407 2.41 -7.65 14.10
CA GLU A 407 3.09 -6.76 13.15
C GLU A 407 2.60 -5.32 13.24
N ASN A 408 1.28 -5.11 13.24
CA ASN A 408 0.69 -3.77 13.32
C ASN A 408 0.70 -3.18 14.74
N SER A 409 0.98 -3.99 15.76
CA SER A 409 1.03 -3.58 17.15
C SER A 409 2.43 -3.23 17.64
N LEU A 410 3.43 -4.01 17.24
CA LEU A 410 4.83 -3.89 17.67
C LEU A 410 5.74 -3.69 16.44
N VAL A 411 5.42 -2.67 15.67
CA VAL A 411 5.94 -2.38 14.32
C VAL A 411 7.46 -2.51 14.24
N TYR A 412 8.19 -1.88 15.15
CA TYR A 412 9.66 -1.83 15.06
C TYR A 412 10.34 -3.09 15.60
N ALA A 413 9.75 -3.76 16.60
CA ALA A 413 10.24 -5.05 17.07
C ALA A 413 10.11 -6.13 16.00
N ILE A 414 8.98 -6.16 15.31
CA ILE A 414 8.76 -7.06 14.17
C ILE A 414 9.61 -6.66 12.97
N GLY A 415 9.73 -5.37 12.70
CA GLY A 415 10.60 -4.85 11.64
C GLY A 415 12.05 -5.28 11.85
N ARG A 416 12.58 -5.19 13.09
CA ARG A 416 13.93 -5.65 13.45
C ARG A 416 14.09 -7.15 13.18
N LEU A 417 13.16 -7.96 13.68
CA LEU A 417 13.19 -9.41 13.51
C LEU A 417 13.20 -9.83 12.03
N PHE A 418 12.40 -9.17 11.22
CA PHE A 418 12.33 -9.40 9.78
C PHE A 418 13.61 -9.00 9.05
N VAL A 419 14.12 -7.81 9.35
CA VAL A 419 15.29 -7.24 8.66
C VAL A 419 16.54 -8.04 8.94
N ASP A 420 16.76 -8.44 10.18
CA ASP A 420 17.94 -9.23 10.58
C ASP A 420 18.04 -10.58 9.83
N THR A 421 16.90 -11.10 9.36
CA THR A 421 16.84 -12.44 8.76
C THR A 421 16.60 -12.43 7.24
N HIS A 422 15.79 -11.49 6.74
CA HIS A 422 15.27 -11.54 5.36
C HIS A 422 15.68 -10.34 4.48
N PHE A 423 16.38 -9.35 5.03
CA PHE A 423 16.80 -8.19 4.24
C PHE A 423 18.32 -8.14 4.06
N GLN A 424 18.76 -7.97 2.82
CA GLN A 424 20.18 -7.87 2.45
C GLN A 424 20.51 -6.41 2.12
N GLU A 425 21.61 -5.89 2.68
CA GLU A 425 22.04 -4.49 2.54
C GLU A 425 22.38 -4.10 1.08
N ASP A 426 22.83 -5.03 0.25
CA ASP A 426 23.12 -4.77 -1.16
C ASP A 426 21.89 -4.33 -1.95
N LYS A 427 20.69 -4.70 -1.51
CA LYS A 427 19.41 -4.22 -2.06
C LYS A 427 19.24 -2.71 -1.92
N LYS A 428 19.73 -2.10 -0.82
CA LYS A 428 19.72 -0.64 -0.65
C LYS A 428 20.49 0.06 -1.77
N HIS A 429 21.72 -0.37 -2.03
CA HIS A 429 22.56 0.25 -3.04
C HIS A 429 21.96 0.14 -4.46
N MET A 430 21.39 -1.03 -4.79
CA MET A 430 20.72 -1.19 -6.07
C MET A 430 19.47 -0.29 -6.17
N MET A 431 18.71 -0.16 -5.10
CA MET A 431 17.55 0.74 -5.07
C MET A 431 17.94 2.20 -5.19
N GLU A 432 19.03 2.63 -4.53
CA GLU A 432 19.55 4.00 -4.62
C GLU A 432 20.00 4.34 -6.05
N GLU A 433 20.67 3.41 -6.73
CA GLU A 433 21.04 3.52 -8.15
C GLU A 433 19.79 3.71 -9.02
N LEU A 434 18.79 2.85 -8.84
CA LEU A 434 17.53 2.87 -9.58
C LEU A 434 16.74 4.17 -9.33
N ILE A 435 16.62 4.60 -8.08
CA ILE A 435 15.97 5.86 -7.70
C ILE A 435 16.71 7.06 -8.33
N GLY A 436 18.04 7.05 -8.33
CA GLY A 436 18.86 8.09 -8.98
C GLY A 436 18.58 8.20 -10.47
N GLY A 437 18.52 7.07 -11.17
CA GLY A 437 18.21 7.01 -12.61
C GLY A 437 16.79 7.49 -12.93
N ILE A 438 15.81 7.09 -12.13
CA ILE A 438 14.40 7.49 -12.33
C ILE A 438 14.19 8.98 -12.02
N ARG A 439 14.82 9.50 -10.96
CA ARG A 439 14.80 10.94 -10.64
C ARG A 439 15.39 11.77 -11.79
N TRP A 440 16.49 11.31 -12.36
CA TRP A 440 17.06 11.95 -13.55
C TRP A 440 16.07 11.93 -14.71
N ALA A 441 15.42 10.80 -14.99
CA ALA A 441 14.44 10.68 -16.07
C ALA A 441 13.24 11.61 -15.87
N PHE A 442 12.72 11.71 -14.63
CA PHE A 442 11.66 12.65 -14.27
C PHE A 442 12.07 14.09 -14.61
N ILE A 443 13.27 14.51 -14.17
CA ILE A 443 13.79 15.87 -14.42
C ILE A 443 13.99 16.12 -15.91
N ASP A 444 14.51 15.14 -16.65
CA ASP A 444 14.73 15.24 -18.09
C ASP A 444 13.41 15.40 -18.87
N ILE A 445 12.37 14.62 -18.53
CA ILE A 445 11.01 14.76 -19.07
C ILE A 445 10.43 16.13 -18.72
N LEU A 446 10.58 16.55 -17.46
CA LEU A 446 10.06 17.85 -17.00
C LEU A 446 10.66 19.01 -17.78
N GLN A 447 11.97 18.97 -18.05
CA GLN A 447 12.69 20.03 -18.77
C GLN A 447 12.42 20.02 -20.28
N LYS A 448 12.41 18.83 -20.91
CA LYS A 448 12.38 18.70 -22.38
C LYS A 448 10.98 18.55 -22.98
N GLU A 449 10.03 17.98 -22.24
CA GLU A 449 8.75 17.58 -22.83
C GLU A 449 7.53 18.34 -22.27
N ASN A 450 7.70 19.14 -21.21
CA ASN A 450 6.59 19.88 -20.58
C ASN A 450 6.56 21.36 -21.04
N GLU A 451 6.36 21.60 -22.33
CA GLU A 451 6.27 22.96 -22.91
C GLU A 451 5.11 23.78 -22.34
N TRP A 452 4.06 23.13 -21.85
CA TRP A 452 2.90 23.77 -21.24
C TRP A 452 3.18 24.44 -19.90
N MET A 453 4.30 24.07 -19.23
CA MET A 453 4.72 24.62 -17.95
C MET A 453 5.70 25.77 -18.16
N ASP A 454 5.45 26.92 -17.53
CA ASP A 454 6.36 28.06 -17.59
C ASP A 454 7.71 27.80 -16.91
N GLN A 455 8.73 28.56 -17.32
CA GLN A 455 10.13 28.35 -16.86
C GLN A 455 10.29 28.52 -15.34
N SER A 456 9.55 29.46 -14.73
CA SER A 456 9.63 29.69 -13.27
C SER A 456 9.12 28.48 -12.51
N THR A 457 7.97 27.94 -12.91
CA THR A 457 7.39 26.73 -12.33
C THR A 457 8.30 25.51 -12.55
N LYS A 458 8.88 25.35 -13.78
CA LYS A 458 9.83 24.27 -14.07
C LYS A 458 11.04 24.29 -13.14
N THR A 459 11.65 25.48 -12.94
CA THR A 459 12.82 25.62 -12.07
C THR A 459 12.51 25.13 -10.64
N ARG A 460 11.40 25.58 -10.06
CA ARG A 460 10.97 25.18 -8.72
C ARG A 460 10.58 23.69 -8.66
N ALA A 461 10.02 23.14 -9.73
CA ALA A 461 9.72 21.71 -9.82
C ALA A 461 10.99 20.85 -9.84
N VAL A 462 12.03 21.26 -10.59
CA VAL A 462 13.35 20.61 -10.58
C VAL A 462 13.99 20.66 -9.19
N GLU A 463 13.94 21.81 -8.51
CA GLU A 463 14.42 21.93 -7.12
C GLU A 463 13.69 20.98 -6.18
N LYS A 464 12.37 20.84 -6.33
CA LYS A 464 11.56 19.93 -5.52
C LYS A 464 11.93 18.47 -5.80
N ALA A 465 12.12 18.08 -7.06
CA ALA A 465 12.51 16.72 -7.43
C ALA A 465 13.89 16.35 -6.85
N HIS A 466 14.85 17.28 -6.87
CA HIS A 466 16.15 17.08 -6.21
C HIS A 466 16.04 16.97 -4.67
N ALA A 467 15.10 17.69 -4.07
CA ALA A 467 14.90 17.70 -2.62
C ALA A 467 14.12 16.49 -2.08
N VAL A 468 13.59 15.62 -2.94
CA VAL A 468 12.92 14.39 -2.52
C VAL A 468 13.92 13.48 -1.80
N LEU A 469 13.62 13.15 -0.54
CA LEU A 469 14.38 12.17 0.22
C LEU A 469 13.89 10.76 -0.08
N ALA A 470 14.81 9.84 -0.32
CA ALA A 470 14.50 8.43 -0.48
C ALA A 470 14.77 7.67 0.83
N LYS A 471 13.84 6.81 1.21
CA LYS A 471 13.93 5.90 2.35
C LYS A 471 13.80 4.48 1.83
N VAL A 472 14.83 3.65 2.05
CA VAL A 472 14.91 2.28 1.52
C VAL A 472 15.12 1.29 2.66
N GLY A 473 14.32 0.25 2.69
CA GLY A 473 14.41 -0.88 3.62
C GLY A 473 13.77 -0.60 4.98
N TYR A 474 14.48 0.08 5.86
CA TYR A 474 14.07 0.27 7.27
C TYR A 474 14.74 1.50 7.91
N PRO A 475 14.17 2.05 9.00
CA PRO A 475 14.83 3.12 9.77
C PRO A 475 15.95 2.53 10.63
N GLU A 476 17.13 3.14 10.59
CA GLU A 476 18.33 2.63 11.29
C GLU A 476 18.16 2.50 12.81
N PHE A 477 17.30 3.30 13.42
CA PHE A 477 17.09 3.23 14.87
C PHE A 477 16.52 1.88 15.35
N ILE A 478 15.91 1.06 14.47
CA ILE A 478 15.45 -0.28 14.86
C ILE A 478 16.61 -1.24 15.16
N LEU A 479 17.82 -0.92 14.73
CA LEU A 479 19.03 -1.68 15.07
C LEU A 479 19.55 -1.36 16.47
N ASN A 480 18.98 -0.35 17.16
CA ASN A 480 19.34 0.03 18.50
C ASN A 480 18.49 -0.73 19.53
N ASP A 481 19.07 -1.75 20.14
CA ASP A 481 18.40 -2.64 21.12
C ASP A 481 17.88 -1.87 22.34
N THR A 482 18.64 -0.88 22.82
CA THR A 482 18.24 -0.04 23.94
C THR A 482 17.00 0.79 23.59
N TYR A 483 16.94 1.36 22.38
CA TYR A 483 15.80 2.11 21.91
C TYR A 483 14.53 1.25 21.86
N LEU A 484 14.62 0.04 21.27
CA LEU A 484 13.46 -0.86 21.15
C LEU A 484 12.97 -1.35 22.53
N SER A 485 13.88 -1.66 23.44
CA SER A 485 13.53 -2.10 24.79
C SER A 485 12.85 -0.99 25.60
N GLU A 486 13.35 0.24 25.50
CA GLU A 486 12.80 1.41 26.16
C GLU A 486 11.42 1.81 25.59
N ASP A 487 11.24 1.75 24.26
CA ASP A 487 9.96 2.05 23.60
C ASP A 487 8.82 1.15 24.10
N LEU A 488 9.09 -0.13 24.34
CA LEU A 488 8.10 -1.13 24.76
C LEU A 488 8.08 -1.45 26.26
N LYS A 489 8.83 -0.73 27.10
CA LYS A 489 9.02 -1.06 28.53
C LYS A 489 7.72 -1.13 29.33
N GLU A 490 6.73 -0.31 28.98
CA GLU A 490 5.44 -0.24 29.67
C GLU A 490 4.49 -1.39 29.33
N LEU A 491 4.77 -2.15 28.24
CA LEU A 491 3.96 -3.28 27.82
C LEU A 491 4.34 -4.55 28.59
N LYS A 492 3.35 -5.12 29.29
CA LYS A 492 3.50 -6.36 30.07
C LYS A 492 2.46 -7.36 29.61
N PHE A 493 2.83 -8.18 28.64
CA PHE A 493 1.92 -9.16 28.05
C PHE A 493 1.84 -10.45 28.87
N ASN A 494 0.64 -11.08 28.80
CA ASN A 494 0.33 -12.35 29.41
C ASN A 494 -0.22 -13.31 28.33
N GLU A 495 0.38 -14.49 28.20
CA GLU A 495 -0.02 -15.50 27.21
C GLU A 495 -1.46 -16.01 27.40
N MET A 496 -2.03 -15.86 28.61
CA MET A 496 -3.38 -16.31 28.94
C MET A 496 -4.44 -15.20 28.80
N ASP A 497 -4.06 -13.96 28.47
CA ASP A 497 -4.98 -12.82 28.40
C ASP A 497 -4.81 -12.01 27.11
N TYR A 498 -5.21 -12.59 25.98
CA TYR A 498 -5.13 -11.90 24.68
C TYR A 498 -5.87 -10.57 24.66
N TYR A 499 -7.11 -10.52 25.19
CA TYR A 499 -7.89 -9.29 25.20
C TYR A 499 -7.22 -8.17 26.03
N GLY A 500 -6.68 -8.52 27.20
CA GLY A 500 -5.92 -7.58 28.03
C GLY A 500 -4.65 -7.08 27.32
N ASN A 501 -3.95 -7.94 26.60
CA ASN A 501 -2.81 -7.56 25.77
C ASN A 501 -3.22 -6.60 24.66
N VAL A 502 -4.34 -6.86 23.96
CA VAL A 502 -4.92 -5.97 22.96
C VAL A 502 -5.20 -4.57 23.54
N MET A 503 -5.78 -4.52 24.74
CA MET A 503 -6.07 -3.24 25.39
C MET A 503 -4.81 -2.45 25.77
N GLN A 504 -3.75 -3.13 26.24
CA GLN A 504 -2.45 -2.49 26.49
C GLN A 504 -1.85 -1.92 25.21
N THR A 505 -1.85 -2.68 24.13
CA THR A 505 -1.33 -2.25 22.82
C THR A 505 -2.06 -1.04 22.27
N LEU A 506 -3.39 -1.05 22.34
CA LEU A 506 -4.20 0.07 21.84
C LEU A 506 -3.96 1.35 22.65
N LYS A 507 -3.83 1.24 23.97
CA LYS A 507 -3.48 2.36 24.84
C LYS A 507 -2.09 2.89 24.49
N PHE A 508 -1.12 2.03 24.29
CA PHE A 508 0.23 2.38 23.86
C PHE A 508 0.22 3.16 22.53
N ILE A 509 -0.45 2.64 21.49
CA ILE A 509 -0.59 3.29 20.19
C ILE A 509 -1.25 4.68 20.34
N ALA A 510 -2.32 4.77 21.13
CA ALA A 510 -3.03 6.03 21.35
C ALA A 510 -2.16 7.11 21.99
N GLN A 511 -1.32 6.72 22.95
CA GLN A 511 -0.40 7.63 23.66
C GLN A 511 0.80 8.02 22.79
N SER A 512 1.36 7.07 22.02
CA SER A 512 2.46 7.32 21.10
C SER A 512 2.09 8.33 20.02
N ASP A 513 0.86 8.27 19.49
CA ASP A 513 0.39 9.21 18.47
C ASP A 513 0.39 10.68 18.96
N VAL A 514 -0.09 10.93 20.18
CA VAL A 514 -0.13 12.29 20.73
C VAL A 514 1.20 12.76 21.36
N ALA A 515 2.13 11.84 21.59
CA ALA A 515 3.45 12.15 22.17
C ALA A 515 4.37 12.96 21.22
N TRP A 516 4.01 13.06 19.95
CA TRP A 516 4.72 13.88 18.97
C TRP A 516 4.41 15.37 19.08
N LEU A 517 3.29 15.75 19.69
CA LEU A 517 2.95 17.16 19.88
C LEU A 517 4.06 17.87 20.68
N ARG A 518 4.49 19.02 20.22
CA ARG A 518 5.62 19.84 20.73
C ARG A 518 7.01 19.38 20.28
N LYS A 519 7.16 18.21 19.65
CA LYS A 519 8.43 17.80 19.04
C LYS A 519 8.58 18.45 17.65
N SER A 520 9.82 18.59 17.20
CA SER A 520 10.10 18.89 15.78
C SER A 520 9.83 17.65 14.93
N VAL A 521 9.45 17.85 13.68
CA VAL A 521 9.25 16.75 12.73
C VAL A 521 10.61 16.26 12.23
N PRO A 522 11.07 15.07 12.62
CA PRO A 522 12.34 14.55 12.16
C PRO A 522 12.20 14.04 10.72
N ARG A 523 13.05 14.52 9.83
CA ARG A 523 13.08 14.02 8.44
C ARG A 523 13.68 12.62 8.32
N THR A 524 14.25 12.10 9.40
CA THR A 524 14.82 10.75 9.50
C THR A 524 13.78 9.68 9.83
N GLU A 525 12.63 10.07 10.41
CA GLU A 525 11.56 9.14 10.77
C GLU A 525 10.85 8.56 9.54
N TRP A 526 10.43 7.32 9.69
CA TRP A 526 9.77 6.57 8.62
C TRP A 526 8.25 6.61 8.71
N PHE A 527 7.69 6.44 9.90
CA PHE A 527 6.25 6.27 10.14
C PHE A 527 5.61 5.15 9.30
N THR A 528 6.42 4.17 8.89
CA THR A 528 6.02 3.05 8.03
C THR A 528 6.63 1.77 8.60
N ASN A 529 5.87 0.69 8.59
CA ASN A 529 6.35 -0.62 9.03
C ASN A 529 7.34 -1.19 8.00
N PRO A 530 8.54 -1.63 8.40
CA PRO A 530 9.53 -2.24 7.50
C PRO A 530 9.04 -3.49 6.77
N THR A 531 8.07 -4.22 7.34
CA THR A 531 7.50 -5.43 6.73
C THR A 531 6.36 -5.15 5.74
N THR A 532 5.97 -3.89 5.55
CA THR A 532 4.89 -3.51 4.64
C THR A 532 5.23 -3.85 3.19
N VAL A 533 4.28 -4.45 2.49
CA VAL A 533 4.33 -4.68 1.05
C VAL A 533 3.58 -3.54 0.36
N ASN A 534 4.21 -2.42 0.23
CA ASN A 534 3.75 -1.22 -0.46
C ASN A 534 4.86 -0.16 -0.47
N ALA A 535 4.72 0.88 -1.32
CA ALA A 535 5.56 2.07 -1.33
C ALA A 535 4.72 3.32 -1.04
N PHE A 536 5.37 4.45 -0.73
CA PHE A 536 4.68 5.66 -0.29
C PHE A 536 5.40 6.94 -0.70
N TYR A 537 4.63 7.97 -1.00
CA TYR A 537 5.09 9.35 -1.01
C TYR A 537 4.46 10.14 0.15
N SER A 538 5.26 10.93 0.84
CA SER A 538 4.80 11.84 1.91
C SER A 538 4.94 13.29 1.46
N SER A 539 3.80 13.96 1.20
CA SER A 539 3.79 15.37 0.78
C SER A 539 4.37 16.31 1.85
N SER A 540 4.06 16.06 3.14
CA SER A 540 4.50 16.92 4.25
C SER A 540 6.00 16.83 4.57
N THR A 541 6.69 15.78 4.10
CA THR A 541 8.14 15.62 4.31
C THR A 541 8.91 15.52 3.00
N ASN A 542 8.22 15.55 1.85
CA ASN A 542 8.77 15.39 0.50
C ASN A 542 9.69 14.15 0.42
N GLN A 543 9.13 12.99 0.76
CA GLN A 543 9.87 11.71 0.86
C GLN A 543 9.15 10.59 0.10
N ILE A 544 9.95 9.73 -0.54
CA ILE A 544 9.53 8.42 -1.05
C ILE A 544 10.06 7.33 -0.12
N ARG A 545 9.28 6.26 0.09
CA ARG A 545 9.59 5.19 1.05
C ARG A 545 9.33 3.83 0.43
N PHE A 546 10.33 2.95 0.52
CA PHE A 546 10.29 1.57 0.01
C PHE A 546 10.66 0.62 1.16
N PRO A 547 9.68 0.10 1.92
CA PRO A 547 9.93 -0.83 3.02
C PRO A 547 10.59 -2.13 2.56
N ALA A 548 11.33 -2.79 3.45
CA ALA A 548 12.02 -4.04 3.18
C ALA A 548 11.07 -5.16 2.67
N GLY A 549 9.83 -5.19 3.16
CA GLY A 549 8.81 -6.14 2.72
C GLY A 549 8.46 -6.06 1.24
N GLU A 550 8.56 -4.88 0.62
CA GLU A 550 8.33 -4.66 -0.83
C GLU A 550 9.53 -5.10 -1.68
N LEU A 551 10.76 -5.08 -1.12
CA LEU A 551 11.99 -5.30 -1.87
C LEU A 551 12.29 -6.79 -2.06
N GLN A 552 11.33 -7.51 -2.62
CA GLN A 552 11.35 -8.94 -2.92
C GLN A 552 10.75 -9.20 -4.31
N LYS A 553 11.04 -10.39 -4.89
CA LYS A 553 10.40 -10.81 -6.16
C LYS A 553 8.87 -10.90 -5.99
N PRO A 554 8.09 -10.55 -6.99
CA PRO A 554 8.50 -10.12 -8.34
C PRO A 554 8.67 -8.60 -8.50
N PHE A 555 8.66 -7.81 -7.43
CA PHE A 555 8.83 -6.36 -7.48
C PHE A 555 10.29 -5.97 -7.67
N PHE A 556 11.16 -6.56 -6.88
CA PHE A 556 12.59 -6.29 -6.88
C PHE A 556 13.38 -7.56 -7.23
N TRP A 557 14.08 -7.52 -8.38
CA TRP A 557 14.98 -8.55 -8.87
C TRP A 557 16.44 -8.14 -8.59
N GLY A 558 17.27 -9.07 -8.17
CA GLY A 558 18.68 -8.80 -7.88
C GLY A 558 19.50 -8.41 -9.11
N ARG A 559 20.77 -8.06 -8.88
CA ARG A 559 21.69 -7.64 -9.97
C ARG A 559 21.97 -8.74 -11.00
N GLU A 560 21.77 -9.98 -10.62
CA GLU A 560 21.98 -11.19 -11.42
C GLU A 560 20.88 -11.42 -12.46
N TYR A 561 19.75 -10.74 -12.32
CA TYR A 561 18.61 -10.81 -13.23
C TYR A 561 18.64 -9.66 -14.25
N PRO A 562 17.97 -9.82 -15.41
CA PRO A 562 17.82 -8.71 -16.35
C PRO A 562 17.27 -7.46 -15.66
N ARG A 563 17.93 -6.33 -15.89
CA ARG A 563 17.55 -5.04 -15.29
C ARG A 563 16.16 -4.58 -15.73
N SER A 564 15.75 -4.95 -16.95
CA SER A 564 14.42 -4.71 -17.48
C SER A 564 13.31 -5.11 -16.51
N LEU A 565 13.49 -6.22 -15.76
CA LEU A 565 12.50 -6.74 -14.81
C LEU A 565 12.34 -5.82 -13.60
N SER A 566 13.43 -5.39 -12.98
CA SER A 566 13.37 -4.45 -11.83
C SER A 566 12.92 -3.06 -12.24
N TYR A 567 13.39 -2.54 -13.40
CA TYR A 567 12.91 -1.25 -13.91
C TYR A 567 11.41 -1.28 -14.23
N GLY A 568 10.89 -2.38 -14.82
CA GLY A 568 9.48 -2.54 -15.13
C GLY A 568 8.58 -2.72 -13.92
N ALA A 569 9.08 -3.32 -12.82
CA ALA A 569 8.33 -3.53 -11.59
C ALA A 569 8.60 -2.40 -10.57
N ILE A 570 9.60 -2.58 -9.69
CA ILE A 570 9.88 -1.59 -8.62
C ILE A 570 10.29 -0.23 -9.20
N GLY A 571 10.92 -0.19 -10.38
CA GLY A 571 11.29 1.06 -11.04
C GLY A 571 10.07 1.92 -11.39
N VAL A 572 9.02 1.33 -11.94
CA VAL A 572 7.76 2.05 -12.20
C VAL A 572 7.13 2.52 -10.90
N ILE A 573 7.22 1.74 -9.82
CA ILE A 573 6.72 2.15 -8.50
C ILE A 573 7.53 3.35 -7.96
N VAL A 574 8.86 3.37 -8.13
CA VAL A 574 9.69 4.54 -7.79
C VAL A 574 9.24 5.79 -8.54
N GLY A 575 9.02 5.68 -9.85
CA GLY A 575 8.51 6.80 -10.66
C GLY A 575 7.11 7.23 -10.23
N HIS A 576 6.23 6.27 -9.91
CA HIS A 576 4.89 6.52 -9.37
C HIS A 576 4.96 7.35 -8.07
N GLU A 577 5.76 6.93 -7.10
CA GLU A 577 5.92 7.66 -5.83
C GLU A 577 6.55 9.05 -6.05
N LEU A 578 7.53 9.16 -6.94
CA LEU A 578 8.13 10.45 -7.28
C LEU A 578 7.10 11.39 -7.92
N THR A 579 6.27 10.87 -8.84
CA THR A 579 5.22 11.62 -9.53
C THR A 579 4.13 12.10 -8.56
N HIS A 580 3.85 11.37 -7.45
CA HIS A 580 2.93 11.84 -6.42
C HIS A 580 3.32 13.20 -5.81
N GLY A 581 4.60 13.56 -5.84
CA GLY A 581 5.05 14.91 -5.50
C GLY A 581 4.48 16.02 -6.40
N PHE A 582 3.98 15.66 -7.57
CA PHE A 582 3.55 16.57 -8.64
C PHE A 582 2.14 16.28 -9.17
N ASP A 583 1.42 15.32 -8.58
CA ASP A 583 0.01 15.04 -8.88
C ASP A 583 -0.92 16.21 -8.47
N ASN A 584 -2.21 16.08 -8.68
CA ASN A 584 -3.19 17.14 -8.36
C ASN A 584 -3.22 17.54 -6.88
N ASN A 585 -2.70 16.71 -5.97
CA ASN A 585 -2.56 17.01 -4.53
C ASN A 585 -1.12 17.43 -4.18
N GLY A 586 -0.13 16.59 -4.55
CA GLY A 586 1.27 16.78 -4.18
C GLY A 586 1.89 18.05 -4.77
N ARG A 587 1.49 18.48 -5.98
CA ARG A 587 1.96 19.73 -6.61
C ARG A 587 1.74 20.98 -5.74
N LYS A 588 0.82 20.92 -4.77
CA LYS A 588 0.47 22.03 -3.88
C LYS A 588 1.44 22.17 -2.70
N TYR A 589 2.36 21.23 -2.52
CA TYR A 589 3.38 21.26 -1.48
C TYR A 589 4.74 21.61 -2.08
N ASP A 590 5.47 22.49 -1.42
CA ASP A 590 6.81 22.92 -1.81
C ASP A 590 7.87 21.83 -1.55
N LYS A 591 9.14 22.12 -1.90
CA LYS A 591 10.28 21.22 -1.68
C LYS A 591 10.54 20.88 -0.21
N ASN A 592 10.03 21.67 0.73
CA ASN A 592 10.15 21.44 2.16
C ASN A 592 8.92 20.73 2.75
N GLY A 593 7.90 20.45 1.95
CA GLY A 593 6.65 19.80 2.38
C GLY A 593 5.61 20.77 2.96
N ASN A 594 5.73 22.06 2.68
CA ASN A 594 4.73 23.05 3.10
C ASN A 594 3.68 23.23 2.00
N LEU A 595 2.41 23.27 2.40
CA LEU A 595 1.29 23.64 1.53
C LEU A 595 1.42 25.11 1.14
N ASP A 596 1.92 25.35 -0.07
CA ASP A 596 2.19 26.67 -0.62
C ASP A 596 1.87 26.73 -2.13
N GLN A 597 1.40 27.88 -2.60
CA GLN A 597 1.11 28.10 -4.01
C GLN A 597 2.38 28.57 -4.73
N TRP A 598 3.15 27.63 -5.23
CA TRP A 598 4.41 27.90 -5.91
C TRP A 598 4.34 27.79 -7.44
N TRP A 599 3.24 27.32 -7.99
CA TRP A 599 2.97 27.30 -9.42
C TRP A 599 2.41 28.65 -9.90
N THR A 600 2.71 29.06 -11.12
CA THR A 600 2.04 30.20 -11.75
C THR A 600 0.60 29.84 -12.14
N ASN A 601 -0.25 30.86 -12.30
CA ASN A 601 -1.64 30.63 -12.70
C ASN A 601 -1.74 30.01 -14.10
N SER A 602 -0.83 30.36 -15.04
CA SER A 602 -0.80 29.75 -16.37
C SER A 602 -0.53 28.25 -16.33
N SER A 603 0.48 27.83 -15.56
CA SER A 603 0.79 26.42 -15.38
C SER A 603 -0.33 25.65 -14.65
N ILE A 604 -1.02 26.29 -13.67
CA ILE A 604 -2.18 25.67 -13.01
C ILE A 604 -3.32 25.45 -14.00
N THR A 605 -3.64 26.43 -14.83
CA THR A 605 -4.70 26.30 -15.83
C THR A 605 -4.41 25.18 -16.81
N ALA A 606 -3.21 25.16 -17.38
CA ALA A 606 -2.78 24.11 -18.32
C ALA A 606 -2.77 22.71 -17.68
N PHE A 607 -2.33 22.60 -16.42
CA PHE A 607 -2.40 21.34 -15.67
C PHE A 607 -3.84 20.88 -15.48
N THR A 608 -4.74 21.79 -15.12
CA THR A 608 -6.16 21.48 -14.89
C THR A 608 -6.84 20.96 -16.15
N GLU A 609 -6.56 21.56 -17.29
CA GLU A 609 -7.07 21.11 -18.59
C GLU A 609 -6.58 19.69 -18.93
N LYS A 610 -5.28 19.42 -18.72
CA LYS A 610 -4.71 18.08 -18.95
C LYS A 610 -5.30 17.03 -18.00
N THR A 611 -5.50 17.37 -16.74
CA THR A 611 -6.09 16.43 -15.76
C THR A 611 -7.57 16.19 -16.01
N GLN A 612 -8.31 17.15 -16.59
CA GLN A 612 -9.70 16.94 -16.99
C GLN A 612 -9.81 15.84 -18.06
N CYS A 613 -8.90 15.84 -19.05
CA CYS A 613 -8.85 14.77 -20.05
C CYS A 613 -8.63 13.38 -19.41
N MET A 614 -7.74 13.26 -18.42
CA MET A 614 -7.56 12.00 -17.69
C MET A 614 -8.84 11.59 -16.93
N ILE A 615 -9.50 12.53 -16.28
CA ILE A 615 -10.78 12.27 -15.60
C ILE A 615 -11.79 11.69 -16.58
N ASP A 616 -11.96 12.32 -17.74
CA ASP A 616 -12.93 11.92 -18.76
C ASP A 616 -12.60 10.54 -19.35
N GLN A 617 -11.33 10.27 -19.62
CA GLN A 617 -10.86 8.98 -20.11
C GLN A 617 -11.17 7.86 -19.11
N TYR A 618 -10.79 8.02 -17.86
CA TYR A 618 -11.01 6.98 -16.85
C TYR A 618 -12.49 6.80 -16.48
N ASN A 619 -13.31 7.85 -16.53
CA ASN A 619 -14.76 7.73 -16.39
C ASN A 619 -15.40 6.87 -17.48
N GLY A 620 -14.75 6.73 -18.64
CA GLY A 620 -15.20 5.87 -19.74
C GLY A 620 -14.99 4.38 -19.53
N TYR A 621 -14.19 3.96 -18.54
CA TYR A 621 -13.88 2.56 -18.29
C TYR A 621 -14.94 1.89 -17.40
N LEU A 622 -15.66 0.94 -17.98
CA LEU A 622 -16.60 0.06 -17.24
C LEU A 622 -15.85 -1.14 -16.67
N TRP A 623 -15.88 -1.32 -15.37
CA TRP A 623 -15.36 -2.53 -14.73
C TRP A 623 -16.49 -3.54 -14.56
N GLU A 624 -16.44 -4.61 -15.34
CA GLU A 624 -17.53 -5.59 -15.47
C GLU A 624 -17.80 -6.30 -14.13
N GLU A 625 -16.76 -6.69 -13.37
CA GLU A 625 -16.89 -7.35 -12.08
C GLU A 625 -17.61 -6.49 -11.04
N ALA A 626 -17.47 -5.19 -11.13
CA ALA A 626 -18.20 -4.24 -10.27
C ALA A 626 -19.56 -3.84 -10.84
N GLY A 627 -19.75 -3.94 -12.17
CA GLY A 627 -20.89 -3.39 -12.89
C GLY A 627 -20.94 -1.85 -12.84
N LEU A 628 -19.79 -1.19 -12.65
CA LEU A 628 -19.67 0.25 -12.44
C LEU A 628 -18.50 0.83 -13.24
N ASN A 629 -18.67 2.08 -13.68
CA ASN A 629 -17.56 2.82 -14.27
C ASN A 629 -16.57 3.31 -13.22
N VAL A 630 -15.30 3.40 -13.61
CA VAL A 630 -14.24 4.02 -12.81
C VAL A 630 -14.60 5.47 -12.52
N ARG A 631 -14.30 5.95 -11.32
CA ARG A 631 -14.50 7.34 -10.91
C ARG A 631 -13.22 8.14 -11.17
N GLY A 632 -13.05 8.65 -12.38
CA GLY A 632 -11.82 9.29 -12.83
C GLY A 632 -11.37 10.46 -11.95
N LYS A 633 -12.28 11.26 -11.39
CA LYS A 633 -11.94 12.32 -10.42
C LYS A 633 -11.40 11.78 -9.11
N ARG A 634 -11.92 10.64 -8.64
CA ARG A 634 -11.49 9.99 -7.40
C ARG A 634 -10.12 9.35 -7.54
N THR A 635 -9.85 8.76 -8.71
CA THR A 635 -8.59 8.03 -8.99
C THR A 635 -7.53 8.91 -9.66
N LEU A 636 -7.77 10.22 -9.83
CA LEU A 636 -6.93 11.11 -10.63
C LEU A 636 -5.46 11.13 -10.17
N ALA A 637 -5.19 11.25 -8.87
CA ALA A 637 -3.83 11.32 -8.35
C ALA A 637 -3.04 10.05 -8.69
N GLU A 638 -3.66 8.90 -8.50
CA GLU A 638 -3.07 7.59 -8.81
C GLU A 638 -2.86 7.39 -10.31
N ASN A 639 -3.83 7.83 -11.12
CA ASN A 639 -3.72 7.74 -12.58
C ASN A 639 -2.59 8.63 -13.11
N ILE A 640 -2.40 9.83 -12.57
CA ILE A 640 -1.25 10.70 -12.90
C ILE A 640 0.06 10.00 -12.53
N ALA A 641 0.14 9.43 -11.34
CA ALA A 641 1.33 8.76 -10.83
C ALA A 641 1.70 7.52 -11.65
N ASP A 642 0.72 6.68 -12.03
CA ASP A 642 0.96 5.53 -12.92
C ASP A 642 1.47 5.93 -14.30
N ASN A 643 0.86 6.94 -14.92
CA ASN A 643 1.25 7.42 -16.25
C ASN A 643 2.64 8.08 -16.25
N GLY A 644 2.99 8.81 -15.19
CA GLY A 644 4.33 9.36 -15.00
C GLY A 644 5.36 8.27 -14.76
N GLY A 645 5.08 7.38 -13.81
CA GLY A 645 6.02 6.36 -13.34
C GLY A 645 6.52 5.43 -14.44
N ILE A 646 5.64 4.96 -15.31
CA ILE A 646 6.04 4.05 -16.41
C ILE A 646 6.95 4.76 -17.43
N ARG A 647 6.70 6.03 -17.75
CA ARG A 647 7.53 6.82 -18.68
C ARG A 647 8.91 7.09 -18.09
N GLU A 648 8.97 7.44 -16.83
CA GLU A 648 10.20 7.74 -16.10
C GLU A 648 11.07 6.49 -15.98
N ALA A 649 10.49 5.37 -15.57
CA ALA A 649 11.21 4.11 -15.40
C ALA A 649 11.74 3.57 -16.73
N PHE A 650 10.96 3.63 -17.82
CA PHE A 650 11.41 3.19 -19.12
C PHE A 650 12.54 4.06 -19.65
N ARG A 651 12.45 5.40 -19.52
CA ARG A 651 13.53 6.32 -19.90
C ARG A 651 14.80 6.07 -19.09
N ALA A 652 14.70 5.80 -17.79
CA ALA A 652 15.82 5.47 -16.94
C ALA A 652 16.45 4.13 -17.34
N TYR A 653 15.64 3.11 -17.66
CA TYR A 653 16.13 1.83 -18.19
C TYR A 653 16.91 2.00 -19.49
N ARG A 654 16.34 2.74 -20.46
CA ARG A 654 17.01 2.97 -21.76
C ARG A 654 18.33 3.73 -21.58
N ARG A 655 18.37 4.73 -20.70
CA ARG A 655 19.62 5.40 -20.34
C ARG A 655 20.65 4.44 -19.74
N TRP A 656 20.22 3.55 -18.84
CA TRP A 656 21.13 2.56 -18.26
C TRP A 656 21.72 1.63 -19.35
N VAL A 657 20.91 1.20 -20.31
CA VAL A 657 21.40 0.42 -21.46
C VAL A 657 22.46 1.20 -22.25
N GLU A 658 22.22 2.47 -22.54
CA GLU A 658 23.18 3.31 -23.28
C GLU A 658 24.47 3.57 -22.48
N GLU A 659 24.35 3.98 -21.22
CA GLU A 659 25.52 4.41 -20.43
C GLU A 659 26.32 3.22 -19.83
N SER A 660 25.65 2.17 -19.39
CA SER A 660 26.30 1.04 -18.70
C SER A 660 26.61 -0.14 -19.63
N ARG A 661 25.91 -0.25 -20.77
CA ARG A 661 26.10 -1.33 -21.74
C ARG A 661 26.56 -0.84 -23.13
N GLY A 662 26.80 0.48 -23.29
CA GLY A 662 27.18 1.06 -24.59
C GLY A 662 26.13 0.87 -25.68
N GLY A 663 24.86 0.83 -25.32
CA GLY A 663 23.72 0.63 -26.24
C GLY A 663 23.45 -0.85 -26.59
N VAL A 664 24.21 -1.80 -26.03
CA VAL A 664 23.99 -3.24 -26.26
C VAL A 664 22.83 -3.72 -25.40
N GLU A 665 21.81 -4.27 -26.04
CA GLU A 665 20.63 -4.82 -25.34
C GLU A 665 21.02 -5.95 -24.36
N GLU A 666 20.22 -6.16 -23.33
CA GLU A 666 20.40 -7.32 -22.45
C GLU A 666 20.07 -8.62 -23.21
N PRO A 667 20.72 -9.76 -22.86
CA PRO A 667 20.40 -11.06 -23.45
C PRO A 667 18.94 -11.45 -23.27
N LEU A 668 18.41 -12.25 -24.20
CA LEU A 668 17.04 -12.75 -24.15
C LEU A 668 16.87 -13.81 -23.06
N LEU A 669 15.68 -13.87 -22.47
CA LEU A 669 15.30 -14.98 -21.58
C LEU A 669 14.92 -16.23 -22.39
N PRO A 670 15.34 -17.43 -21.96
CA PRO A 670 15.12 -18.66 -22.70
C PRO A 670 13.62 -19.00 -22.75
N GLY A 671 13.13 -19.34 -23.98
CA GLY A 671 11.75 -19.78 -24.18
C GLY A 671 10.66 -18.71 -24.04
N VAL A 672 10.99 -17.49 -23.67
CA VAL A 672 10.02 -16.39 -23.50
C VAL A 672 9.66 -15.78 -24.85
N GLY A 673 10.64 -15.55 -25.74
CA GLY A 673 10.43 -14.99 -27.07
C GLY A 673 10.09 -13.50 -27.09
N LEU A 674 10.47 -12.78 -26.05
CA LEU A 674 10.29 -11.33 -25.91
C LEU A 674 11.63 -10.66 -25.63
N ASN A 675 11.84 -9.46 -26.18
CA ASN A 675 13.02 -8.66 -25.90
C ASN A 675 12.89 -7.93 -24.56
N ASN A 676 13.98 -7.34 -24.07
CA ASN A 676 14.01 -6.71 -22.75
C ASN A 676 13.14 -5.44 -22.64
N ASN A 677 12.88 -4.73 -23.72
CA ASN A 677 11.91 -3.64 -23.72
C ASN A 677 10.47 -4.16 -23.49
N GLN A 678 10.13 -5.28 -24.15
CA GLN A 678 8.84 -5.96 -23.95
C GLN A 678 8.75 -6.55 -22.53
N LEU A 679 9.84 -7.13 -22.02
CA LEU A 679 9.92 -7.65 -20.65
C LEU A 679 9.72 -6.55 -19.60
N PHE A 680 10.19 -5.33 -19.85
CA PHE A 680 9.92 -4.17 -18.99
C PHE A 680 8.40 -3.95 -18.80
N PHE A 681 7.65 -3.84 -19.90
CA PHE A 681 6.20 -3.64 -19.85
C PHE A 681 5.46 -4.85 -19.26
N LEU A 682 5.94 -6.05 -19.56
CA LEU A 682 5.37 -7.27 -19.01
C LEU A 682 5.58 -7.35 -17.49
N SER A 683 6.76 -7.00 -17.01
CA SER A 683 7.08 -6.95 -15.57
C SER A 683 6.18 -5.95 -14.83
N TYR A 684 5.90 -4.80 -15.45
CA TYR A 684 4.92 -3.83 -14.93
C TYR A 684 3.51 -4.43 -14.79
N ALA A 685 3.03 -5.12 -15.83
CA ALA A 685 1.72 -5.75 -15.78
C ALA A 685 1.66 -6.86 -14.74
N HIS A 686 2.72 -7.68 -14.63
CA HIS A 686 2.78 -8.80 -13.69
C HIS A 686 2.57 -8.41 -12.25
N VAL A 687 3.12 -7.29 -11.79
CA VAL A 687 2.90 -6.83 -10.39
C VAL A 687 1.48 -6.29 -10.17
N ARG A 688 0.68 -6.15 -11.22
CA ARG A 688 -0.72 -5.71 -11.17
C ARG A 688 -1.73 -6.84 -11.31
N CYS A 689 -1.30 -8.10 -11.57
CA CYS A 689 -2.24 -9.23 -11.68
C CYS A 689 -3.04 -9.39 -10.39
N ASN A 690 -4.37 -9.31 -10.50
CA ASN A 690 -5.28 -9.41 -9.34
C ASN A 690 -6.70 -9.75 -9.79
N SER A 691 -7.36 -10.66 -9.06
CA SER A 691 -8.78 -10.98 -9.18
C SER A 691 -9.56 -10.40 -8.00
N TYR A 692 -10.82 -10.03 -8.23
CA TYR A 692 -11.71 -9.47 -7.22
C TYR A 692 -13.04 -10.22 -7.17
N ARG A 693 -13.60 -10.39 -5.97
CA ARG A 693 -15.02 -10.75 -5.84
C ARG A 693 -15.87 -9.54 -6.21
N PRO A 694 -17.10 -9.73 -6.74
CA PRO A 694 -17.94 -8.61 -7.18
C PRO A 694 -18.21 -7.55 -6.09
N GLU A 695 -18.37 -7.97 -4.85
CA GLU A 695 -18.57 -7.08 -3.70
C GLU A 695 -17.34 -6.20 -3.47
N ALA A 696 -16.15 -6.79 -3.46
CA ALA A 696 -14.88 -6.08 -3.31
C ALA A 696 -14.58 -5.17 -4.50
N ALA A 697 -14.95 -5.57 -5.72
CA ALA A 697 -14.81 -4.75 -6.90
C ALA A 697 -15.68 -3.49 -6.82
N ARG A 698 -16.94 -3.61 -6.34
CA ARG A 698 -17.81 -2.45 -6.08
C ARG A 698 -17.23 -1.52 -5.02
N ASP A 699 -16.76 -2.09 -3.90
CA ASP A 699 -16.12 -1.27 -2.86
C ASP A 699 -14.90 -0.54 -3.40
N GLN A 700 -14.05 -1.19 -4.20
CA GLN A 700 -12.90 -0.56 -4.85
C GLN A 700 -13.31 0.64 -5.71
N ILE A 701 -14.39 0.57 -6.49
CA ILE A 701 -14.89 1.71 -7.27
C ILE A 701 -15.47 2.81 -6.36
N GLN A 702 -16.16 2.44 -5.31
CA GLN A 702 -16.86 3.41 -4.44
C GLN A 702 -15.92 4.09 -3.44
N SER A 703 -14.95 3.37 -2.89
CA SER A 703 -14.10 3.84 -1.80
C SER A 703 -12.62 3.95 -2.16
N GLY A 704 -12.12 3.16 -3.13
CA GLY A 704 -10.73 3.08 -3.53
C GLY A 704 -10.23 4.33 -4.25
N ALA A 705 -8.95 4.68 -4.01
CA ALA A 705 -8.25 5.76 -4.72
C ALA A 705 -7.61 5.28 -6.04
N HIS A 706 -7.34 3.99 -6.18
CA HIS A 706 -6.72 3.39 -7.36
C HIS A 706 -7.75 2.91 -8.36
N SER A 707 -7.45 3.08 -9.64
CA SER A 707 -8.18 2.42 -10.72
C SER A 707 -7.99 0.90 -10.66
N PRO A 708 -8.94 0.09 -11.19
CA PRO A 708 -8.78 -1.35 -11.28
C PRO A 708 -7.50 -1.76 -12.01
N PRO A 709 -6.88 -2.90 -11.66
CA PRO A 709 -5.60 -3.35 -12.23
C PRO A 709 -5.54 -3.35 -13.76
N LYS A 710 -6.59 -3.84 -14.41
CA LYS A 710 -6.71 -3.85 -15.88
C LYS A 710 -6.52 -2.45 -16.47
N TYR A 711 -7.11 -1.42 -15.87
CA TYR A 711 -7.05 -0.04 -16.36
C TYR A 711 -5.79 0.73 -15.94
N ARG A 712 -5.03 0.21 -14.99
CA ARG A 712 -3.67 0.69 -14.69
C ARG A 712 -2.67 0.20 -15.75
N CYS A 713 -2.96 -0.92 -16.43
CA CYS A 713 -2.17 -1.47 -17.53
C CYS A 713 -2.69 -1.06 -18.91
N ALA A 714 -3.86 -0.42 -19.00
CA ALA A 714 -4.45 -0.03 -20.28
C ALA A 714 -3.62 1.05 -20.97
N ARG A 715 -3.58 0.97 -22.32
CA ARG A 715 -2.95 1.97 -23.15
C ARG A 715 -3.63 3.32 -22.94
N THR A 716 -2.93 4.27 -22.32
CA THR A 716 -3.38 5.65 -22.24
C THR A 716 -3.32 6.24 -23.66
N GLN A 717 -4.47 6.52 -24.26
CA GLN A 717 -4.47 7.40 -25.44
C GLN A 717 -3.92 8.75 -24.98
N PRO A 718 -2.96 9.35 -25.72
CA PRO A 718 -2.44 10.63 -25.32
C PRO A 718 -3.58 11.65 -25.29
N CYS A 719 -3.85 12.22 -24.12
CA CYS A 719 -4.77 13.34 -23.94
C CYS A 719 -4.25 14.65 -24.58
N THR A 720 -3.35 14.54 -25.54
CA THR A 720 -2.78 15.66 -26.26
C THR A 720 -2.96 15.43 -27.76
N ARG A 721 -3.95 16.05 -28.33
CA ARG A 721 -3.89 16.43 -29.77
C ARG A 721 -2.85 17.53 -29.90
N THR A 722 -1.59 17.19 -29.97
CA THR A 722 -0.55 18.03 -30.60
C THR A 722 0.52 17.10 -31.15
N HIS A 723 0.57 16.99 -32.45
CA HIS A 723 1.63 16.47 -33.31
C HIS A 723 2.45 15.30 -32.77
N THR A 724 1.98 14.09 -33.04
CA THR A 724 2.81 12.88 -33.01
C THR A 724 2.98 12.38 -34.44
N HIS A 725 4.11 12.73 -35.00
CA HIS A 725 4.78 11.83 -35.93
C HIS A 725 5.78 11.00 -35.15
N THR A 726 5.80 9.69 -35.43
CA THR A 726 6.82 8.69 -35.09
C THR A 726 6.81 8.09 -33.68
N LEU A 727 5.93 7.09 -33.51
CA LEU A 727 6.24 5.87 -32.75
C LEU A 727 5.50 4.63 -33.35
N THR A 728 5.25 4.67 -34.64
CA THR A 728 4.75 3.50 -35.40
C THR A 728 5.76 3.16 -36.47
N HIS A 729 6.86 2.53 -36.09
CA HIS A 729 7.67 1.60 -36.92
C HIS A 729 8.91 1.26 -36.11
N ASN A 730 8.88 0.12 -35.53
CA ASN A 730 9.89 -0.83 -35.08
C ASN A 730 9.54 -1.42 -33.71
N THR A 731 8.52 -2.25 -33.71
CA THR A 731 8.34 -3.33 -32.73
C THR A 731 8.40 -4.66 -33.43
#